data_7649ec80e1000cae51e90086851105ff
#
_entry.id   7649ec80e1000cae51e90086851105ff
#
_cell.length_a   1.000
_cell.length_b   1.000
_cell.length_c   1.000
_cell.angle_alpha   90.00
_cell.angle_beta   90.00
_cell.angle_gamma   90.00
#
_symmetry.space_group_name_H-M   'P 1'
#
loop_
_entity.id
_entity.type
_entity.pdbx_description
1 polymer ?
#
loop_
_entity_poly.entity_id
_entity_poly.type
_entity_poly.pdbx_seq_one_letter_code
_entity_poly.pdbx_strand_id
1 'polypeptide(L)'
;MVSTLWRRGDHRVFAKALRNLCVLCVSAVILALFDLAGAANAQTVQPPANDIRAAMDERDFERAEALVRELRSSDSAAFTRNNYDYLLARLLERRGANSEASALFLALLNRGSILSQYALWHLALLAKDSRDLALERQYITRLLVSYPSSALSSRARERLIDSHFESGDYRATIALLRPLASSTGVKGRSAMARLGEAYAKIGEADPARGIFTQLIGAARDDYALAAAIGLDGLDRAARIKPNEFDALRRARIYLFNRHWPEARAHLADIVERFPESPNRAEALYQAGFTFFREYNHVEAIKWFERAHSEFPATKDGEKGFYYVGSSLQQARRYEEAGRRYADFIGAYPSSEVLEGAYRNVVDCLRYAGKFDEAIEWSRRIVQKYPGHPLATVGLYNEAKIELTRGNYDAALQLMTRVAALPVTAKVISAPIRGEAAFLRIFTLEKMGRIAEAARAYLAIPDERDNYFGYRATERMRALMATDEGRRTIEPMARAYRAQARAALEGGRYAEAKDAAGQALRLIEEEAARKELLGILRKCYLSLPAYAAASRYRLIPVARGFIAQSKQGEGETTHQTLASEFVFLGLYDEGVTELADGGLAAGSQINNSSRNAATSHYTTRAASIHEASGDPAYSMAVYSNRGDQAYRAIAFGESAAKAIPQDYRLELMPRDLVELIYPAPYRDSFARYSPAARVDPRLVLSLARQESRFNPSVKSAASARGLLQFIPETAAKLAAEEGMKDFELDDVYTPEVAVRLAVRYVADLLKLFPENPHAVLAAYNTGELNVERWISRARSSDVDRLVTEIAIPETKDYVAKVMNSYRAYLLLYTQDLKPRTR
;
A
#
# COMPACT_ATOMS: atom_id res chain seq x y z
N MET A 1 30.39 33.23 48.49
CA MET A 1 29.91 32.11 49.29
C MET A 1 31.04 31.30 49.96
N VAL A 2 32.23 31.19 49.33
CA VAL A 2 33.40 30.46 49.90
C VAL A 2 34.05 31.22 51.06
N SER A 3 34.11 32.54 51.05
CA SER A 3 34.71 33.39 52.06
C SER A 3 33.94 33.52 53.37
N THR A 4 32.64 33.18 53.37
CA THR A 4 31.77 33.29 54.55
C THR A 4 31.69 31.98 55.38
N LEU A 5 32.07 30.85 54.79
CA LEU A 5 32.05 29.56 55.45
C LEU A 5 33.34 29.25 56.22
N TRP A 6 34.47 29.91 55.88
CA TRP A 6 35.74 29.73 56.54
C TRP A 6 35.78 30.37 57.98
N ARG A 7 34.88 31.29 58.26
CA ARG A 7 34.81 31.96 59.59
C ARG A 7 33.97 31.22 60.65
N ARG A 8 33.32 30.08 60.33
CA ARG A 8 32.48 29.35 61.28
C ARG A 8 32.99 27.99 61.79
N GLY A 9 34.27 27.66 61.52
CA GLY A 9 34.92 26.49 62.13
C GLY A 9 34.37 25.09 61.80
N ASP A 10 33.50 24.98 60.81
CA ASP A 10 32.85 23.70 60.51
C ASP A 10 33.59 22.94 59.39
N HIS A 11 34.70 22.37 59.75
CA HIS A 11 35.63 21.64 58.83
C HIS A 11 35.00 20.43 58.15
N ARG A 12 33.88 19.89 58.64
CA ARG A 12 33.22 18.72 58.02
C ARG A 12 32.33 19.18 56.83
N VAL A 13 31.66 20.29 56.91
CA VAL A 13 30.85 20.87 55.83
C VAL A 13 31.76 21.36 54.71
N PHE A 14 32.91 21.98 55.05
CA PHE A 14 33.90 22.43 54.07
C PHE A 14 34.53 21.29 53.31
N ALA A 15 34.92 20.20 54.00
CA ALA A 15 35.46 19.00 53.36
C ALA A 15 34.45 18.29 52.43
N LYS A 16 33.15 18.32 52.74
CA LYS A 16 32.09 17.77 51.93
C LYS A 16 31.83 18.63 50.70
N ALA A 17 31.86 19.97 50.87
CA ALA A 17 31.71 20.91 49.75
C ALA A 17 32.92 20.83 48.78
N LEU A 18 34.14 20.69 49.28
CA LEU A 18 35.34 20.54 48.47
C LEU A 18 35.35 19.18 47.74
N ARG A 19 34.87 18.10 48.38
CA ARG A 19 34.72 16.78 47.73
C ARG A 19 33.71 16.83 46.61
N ASN A 20 32.58 17.49 46.80
CA ASN A 20 31.56 17.63 45.77
C ASN A 20 32.04 18.54 44.63
N LEU A 21 32.85 19.57 44.89
CA LEU A 21 33.44 20.42 43.86
C LEU A 21 34.51 19.67 43.06
N CYS A 22 35.37 18.87 43.75
CA CYS A 22 36.34 18.01 43.08
C CYS A 22 35.66 16.94 42.21
N VAL A 23 34.57 16.31 42.69
CA VAL A 23 33.80 15.33 41.90
C VAL A 23 33.15 16.00 40.68
N LEU A 24 32.60 17.22 40.80
CA LEU A 24 32.07 17.98 39.68
C LEU A 24 33.15 18.43 38.69
N CYS A 25 34.35 18.85 39.18
CA CYS A 25 35.47 19.20 38.32
C CYS A 25 36.09 17.97 37.62
N VAL A 26 36.19 16.84 38.31
CA VAL A 26 36.66 15.58 37.71
C VAL A 26 35.64 15.05 36.70
N SER A 27 34.35 15.13 37.01
CA SER A 27 33.29 14.76 36.05
C SER A 27 33.23 15.69 34.84
N ALA A 28 33.47 17.00 35.02
CA ALA A 28 33.54 17.95 33.90
C ALA A 28 34.80 17.76 33.05
N VAL A 29 35.94 17.42 33.68
CA VAL A 29 37.18 17.09 32.94
C VAL A 29 37.08 15.72 32.26
N ILE A 30 36.42 14.74 32.86
CA ILE A 30 36.16 13.44 32.23
C ILE A 30 35.15 13.62 31.08
N LEU A 31 34.11 14.40 31.23
CA LEU A 31 33.18 14.72 30.13
C LEU A 31 33.88 15.50 28.99
N ALA A 32 34.75 16.46 29.32
CA ALA A 32 35.54 17.20 28.33
C ALA A 32 36.62 16.32 27.66
N LEU A 33 37.21 15.36 28.37
CA LEU A 33 38.13 14.37 27.80
C LEU A 33 37.39 13.29 26.99
N PHE A 34 36.13 12.96 27.34
CA PHE A 34 35.29 12.08 26.51
C PHE A 34 34.81 12.80 25.25
N ASP A 35 34.48 14.09 25.33
CA ASP A 35 34.15 14.92 24.15
C ASP A 35 35.38 15.12 23.24
N LEU A 36 36.58 15.30 23.82
CA LEU A 36 37.82 15.41 23.05
C LEU A 36 38.29 14.06 22.49
N ALA A 37 38.05 12.94 23.20
CA ALA A 37 38.37 11.61 22.70
C ALA A 37 37.33 11.12 21.67
N GLY A 38 36.05 11.50 21.84
CA GLY A 38 35.00 11.29 20.86
C GLY A 38 35.21 12.14 19.60
N ALA A 39 35.68 13.37 19.75
CA ALA A 39 35.99 14.26 18.62
C ALA A 39 37.28 13.83 17.88
N ALA A 40 38.25 13.21 18.58
CA ALA A 40 39.47 12.76 17.93
C ALA A 40 39.32 11.46 17.12
N ASN A 41 38.23 10.68 17.35
CA ASN A 41 37.90 9.49 16.57
C ASN A 41 36.73 9.66 15.62
N ALA A 42 36.00 10.78 15.69
CA ALA A 42 35.13 11.20 14.62
C ALA A 42 36.01 11.72 13.49
N GLN A 43 36.36 10.90 12.51
CA GLN A 43 36.86 11.39 11.24
C GLN A 43 35.85 12.42 10.77
N THR A 44 36.18 13.72 10.84
CA THR A 44 35.41 14.79 10.25
C THR A 44 35.21 14.44 8.79
N VAL A 45 34.00 14.10 8.42
CA VAL A 45 33.64 13.87 7.03
C VAL A 45 33.95 15.18 6.30
N GLN A 46 34.90 15.14 5.34
CA GLN A 46 35.34 16.34 4.62
C GLN A 46 34.16 16.97 3.87
N PRO A 47 34.12 18.30 3.69
CA PRO A 47 33.01 19.01 3.10
C PRO A 47 32.41 18.42 1.82
N PRO A 48 33.20 17.91 0.83
CA PRO A 48 32.64 17.30 -0.38
C PRO A 48 31.83 16.01 -0.10
N ALA A 49 32.17 15.24 0.93
CA ALA A 49 31.46 14.02 1.28
C ALA A 49 30.08 14.30 1.87
N ASN A 50 29.94 15.39 2.62
CA ASN A 50 28.64 15.82 3.16
C ASN A 50 27.68 16.27 2.04
N ASP A 51 28.21 16.98 1.04
CA ASP A 51 27.40 17.48 -0.09
C ASP A 51 26.96 16.33 -1.00
N ILE A 52 27.83 15.35 -1.27
CA ILE A 52 27.49 14.12 -2.00
C ILE A 52 26.39 13.37 -1.25
N ARG A 53 26.56 13.22 0.08
CA ARG A 53 25.56 12.53 0.89
C ARG A 53 24.22 13.25 0.90
N ALA A 54 24.21 14.59 1.01
CA ALA A 54 23.00 15.39 0.96
C ALA A 54 22.29 15.22 -0.38
N ALA A 55 23.03 15.25 -1.50
CA ALA A 55 22.46 15.02 -2.83
C ALA A 55 21.84 13.61 -2.94
N MET A 56 22.51 12.56 -2.41
CA MET A 56 21.96 11.20 -2.37
C MET A 56 20.70 11.11 -1.50
N ASP A 57 20.67 11.76 -0.34
CA ASP A 57 19.50 11.80 0.55
C ASP A 57 18.31 12.54 -0.07
N GLU A 58 18.58 13.57 -0.86
CA GLU A 58 17.58 14.34 -1.62
C GLU A 58 17.16 13.65 -2.91
N ARG A 59 17.85 12.56 -3.30
CA ARG A 59 17.70 11.85 -4.59
C ARG A 59 17.99 12.73 -5.81
N ASP A 60 18.83 13.71 -5.63
CA ASP A 60 19.39 14.52 -6.72
C ASP A 60 20.64 13.82 -7.29
N PHE A 61 20.39 12.77 -8.08
CA PHE A 61 21.44 11.89 -8.59
C PHE A 61 22.33 12.57 -9.62
N GLU A 62 21.82 13.56 -10.35
CA GLU A 62 22.63 14.37 -11.28
C GLU A 62 23.65 15.22 -10.51
N ARG A 63 23.20 15.88 -9.45
CA ARG A 63 24.09 16.62 -8.57
C ARG A 63 25.07 15.72 -7.83
N ALA A 64 24.63 14.55 -7.37
CA ALA A 64 25.52 13.57 -6.75
C ALA A 64 26.61 13.11 -7.72
N GLU A 65 26.26 12.77 -8.97
CA GLU A 65 27.22 12.39 -10.00
C GLU A 65 28.24 13.51 -10.28
N ALA A 66 27.79 14.76 -10.43
CA ALA A 66 28.67 15.90 -10.67
C ALA A 66 29.69 16.08 -9.54
N LEU A 67 29.22 16.03 -8.27
CA LEU A 67 30.10 16.15 -7.08
C LEU A 67 31.10 14.99 -6.97
N VAL A 68 30.69 13.76 -7.29
CA VAL A 68 31.58 12.60 -7.27
C VAL A 68 32.63 12.69 -8.39
N ARG A 69 32.28 13.19 -9.58
CA ARG A 69 33.22 13.44 -10.67
C ARG A 69 34.21 14.56 -10.32
N GLU A 70 33.76 15.61 -9.66
CA GLU A 70 34.61 16.68 -9.14
C GLU A 70 35.61 16.14 -8.11
N LEU A 71 35.15 15.30 -7.16
CA LEU A 71 36.05 14.65 -6.20
C LEU A 71 37.07 13.74 -6.89
N ARG A 72 36.66 13.00 -7.94
CA ARG A 72 37.59 12.17 -8.73
C ARG A 72 38.73 12.98 -9.34
N SER A 73 38.47 14.19 -9.80
CA SER A 73 39.46 15.07 -10.45
C SER A 73 40.32 15.83 -9.42
N SER A 74 39.77 16.21 -8.27
CA SER A 74 40.45 16.99 -7.24
C SER A 74 41.23 16.15 -6.23
N ASP A 75 40.70 14.98 -5.84
CA ASP A 75 41.33 14.03 -4.91
C ASP A 75 41.03 12.58 -5.29
N SER A 76 41.75 12.07 -6.29
CA SER A 76 41.64 10.69 -6.77
C SER A 76 41.93 9.65 -5.70
N ALA A 77 42.77 9.97 -4.71
CA ALA A 77 43.08 9.07 -3.59
C ALA A 77 41.89 8.95 -2.64
N ALA A 78 41.24 10.05 -2.27
CA ALA A 78 40.02 10.03 -1.46
C ALA A 78 38.85 9.36 -2.20
N PHE A 79 38.71 9.62 -3.49
CA PHE A 79 37.70 8.99 -4.34
C PHE A 79 37.82 7.46 -4.29
N THR A 80 39.00 6.90 -4.48
CA THR A 80 39.22 5.44 -4.48
C THR A 80 39.13 4.84 -3.08
N ARG A 81 39.77 5.48 -2.08
CA ARG A 81 39.83 4.99 -0.70
C ARG A 81 38.42 4.90 -0.06
N ASN A 82 37.51 5.82 -0.42
CA ASN A 82 36.18 5.90 0.11
C ASN A 82 35.12 5.24 -0.80
N ASN A 83 35.51 4.39 -1.73
CA ASN A 83 34.63 3.65 -2.66
C ASN A 83 33.65 4.55 -3.46
N TYR A 84 34.00 5.82 -3.73
CA TYR A 84 33.19 6.67 -4.59
C TYR A 84 33.22 6.23 -6.07
N ASP A 85 34.20 5.40 -6.46
CA ASP A 85 34.19 4.69 -7.73
C ASP A 85 33.00 3.74 -7.86
N TYR A 86 32.63 3.06 -6.77
CA TYR A 86 31.41 2.25 -6.72
C TYR A 86 30.16 3.13 -6.83
N LEU A 87 30.08 4.20 -6.04
CA LEU A 87 28.94 5.13 -6.12
C LEU A 87 28.79 5.71 -7.52
N LEU A 88 29.89 6.14 -8.15
CA LEU A 88 29.85 6.65 -9.53
C LEU A 88 29.36 5.59 -10.52
N ALA A 89 29.82 4.34 -10.39
CA ALA A 89 29.36 3.24 -11.23
C ALA A 89 27.84 3.00 -11.07
N ARG A 90 27.31 3.04 -9.86
CA ARG A 90 25.86 2.92 -9.58
C ARG A 90 25.05 4.07 -10.17
N LEU A 91 25.55 5.32 -10.07
CA LEU A 91 24.87 6.48 -10.67
C LEU A 91 24.87 6.41 -12.21
N LEU A 92 25.96 5.94 -12.81
CA LEU A 92 26.07 5.74 -14.24
C LEU A 92 25.18 4.61 -14.76
N GLU A 93 25.13 3.48 -14.06
CA GLU A 93 24.21 2.38 -14.33
C GLU A 93 22.78 2.87 -14.34
N ARG A 94 22.37 3.63 -13.31
CA ARG A 94 21.03 4.24 -13.21
C ARG A 94 20.68 5.15 -14.39
N ARG A 95 21.67 5.86 -14.94
CA ARG A 95 21.51 6.72 -16.11
C ARG A 95 21.56 5.95 -17.45
N GLY A 96 21.90 4.67 -17.43
CA GLY A 96 22.08 3.83 -18.62
C GLY A 96 23.45 3.98 -19.30
N ALA A 97 24.45 4.60 -18.64
CA ALA A 97 25.82 4.70 -19.11
C ALA A 97 26.61 3.40 -18.82
N ASN A 98 26.09 2.28 -19.31
CA ASN A 98 26.47 0.92 -18.92
C ASN A 98 27.95 0.60 -19.17
N SER A 99 28.54 1.11 -20.26
CA SER A 99 29.97 0.88 -20.58
C SER A 99 30.90 1.55 -19.56
N GLU A 100 30.61 2.79 -19.18
CA GLU A 100 31.40 3.52 -18.16
C GLU A 100 31.23 2.90 -16.77
N ALA A 101 30.00 2.50 -16.41
CA ALA A 101 29.71 1.79 -15.19
C ALA A 101 30.48 0.46 -15.09
N SER A 102 30.46 -0.36 -16.15
CA SER A 102 31.17 -1.63 -16.22
C SER A 102 32.68 -1.44 -16.03
N ALA A 103 33.27 -0.41 -16.66
CA ALA A 103 34.71 -0.13 -16.51
C ALA A 103 35.09 0.21 -15.07
N LEU A 104 34.24 0.95 -14.34
CA LEU A 104 34.45 1.29 -12.94
C LEU A 104 34.29 0.06 -12.03
N PHE A 105 33.28 -0.79 -12.26
CA PHE A 105 33.11 -2.03 -11.52
C PHE A 105 34.31 -2.99 -11.73
N LEU A 106 34.82 -3.11 -12.96
CA LEU A 106 36.01 -3.91 -13.24
C LEU A 106 37.27 -3.36 -12.53
N ALA A 107 37.47 -2.04 -12.55
CA ALA A 107 38.57 -1.39 -11.84
C ALA A 107 38.51 -1.65 -10.33
N LEU A 108 37.29 -1.60 -9.77
CA LEU A 108 37.04 -1.89 -8.35
C LEU A 108 37.36 -3.36 -8.01
N LEU A 109 37.02 -4.32 -8.88
CA LEU A 109 37.38 -5.73 -8.72
C LEU A 109 38.90 -5.92 -8.73
N ASN A 110 39.58 -5.24 -9.63
CA ASN A 110 41.05 -5.37 -9.80
C ASN A 110 41.83 -4.84 -8.57
N ARG A 111 41.31 -3.82 -7.88
CA ARG A 111 41.93 -3.32 -6.64
C ARG A 111 41.52 -4.07 -5.36
N GLY A 112 40.63 -5.05 -5.45
CA GLY A 112 40.20 -5.85 -4.31
C GLY A 112 39.37 -5.07 -3.28
N SER A 113 38.41 -4.23 -3.73
CA SER A 113 37.53 -3.51 -2.81
C SER A 113 36.67 -4.45 -1.98
N ILE A 114 36.28 -4.02 -0.76
CA ILE A 114 35.28 -4.74 0.07
C ILE A 114 33.92 -4.86 -0.64
N LEU A 115 33.63 -3.97 -1.61
CA LEU A 115 32.39 -3.98 -2.40
C LEU A 115 32.43 -4.87 -3.64
N SER A 116 33.51 -5.68 -3.80
CA SER A 116 33.73 -6.52 -4.99
C SER A 116 32.59 -7.51 -5.27
N GLN A 117 31.95 -8.06 -4.24
CA GLN A 117 30.80 -8.96 -4.40
C GLN A 117 29.60 -8.25 -5.07
N TYR A 118 29.36 -7.00 -4.73
CA TYR A 118 28.30 -6.18 -5.34
C TYR A 118 28.68 -5.73 -6.76
N ALA A 119 29.96 -5.40 -6.99
CA ALA A 119 30.42 -5.11 -8.35
C ALA A 119 30.22 -6.30 -9.31
N LEU A 120 30.50 -7.55 -8.85
CA LEU A 120 30.20 -8.76 -9.62
C LEU A 120 28.72 -8.91 -9.94
N TRP A 121 27.86 -8.60 -8.98
CA TRP A 121 26.40 -8.64 -9.18
C TRP A 121 25.94 -7.63 -10.23
N HIS A 122 26.41 -6.37 -10.15
CA HIS A 122 26.05 -5.34 -11.13
C HIS A 122 26.62 -5.64 -12.51
N LEU A 123 27.83 -6.16 -12.63
CA LEU A 123 28.38 -6.64 -13.89
C LEU A 123 27.53 -7.77 -14.49
N ALA A 124 27.00 -8.68 -13.67
CA ALA A 124 26.10 -9.71 -14.15
C ALA A 124 24.78 -9.12 -14.68
N LEU A 125 24.21 -8.14 -13.97
CA LEU A 125 22.99 -7.46 -14.45
C LEU A 125 23.21 -6.71 -15.75
N LEU A 126 24.34 -6.01 -15.89
CA LEU A 126 24.71 -5.30 -17.12
C LEU A 126 24.94 -6.27 -18.30
N ALA A 127 25.52 -7.45 -18.04
CA ALA A 127 25.66 -8.50 -19.04
C ALA A 127 24.30 -9.07 -19.45
N LYS A 128 23.38 -9.27 -18.51
CA LYS A 128 21.97 -9.66 -18.79
C LYS A 128 21.29 -8.63 -19.68
N ASP A 129 21.38 -7.34 -19.34
CA ASP A 129 20.74 -6.24 -20.10
C ASP A 129 21.28 -6.16 -21.54
N SER A 130 22.55 -6.49 -21.73
CA SER A 130 23.15 -6.61 -23.08
C SER A 130 22.86 -7.97 -23.75
N ARG A 131 22.07 -8.85 -23.12
CA ARG A 131 21.75 -10.21 -23.58
C ARG A 131 22.94 -11.17 -23.69
N ASP A 132 24.07 -10.87 -23.03
CA ASP A 132 25.21 -11.77 -22.91
C ASP A 132 25.04 -12.70 -21.70
N LEU A 133 24.14 -13.69 -21.85
CA LEU A 133 23.84 -14.64 -20.76
C LEU A 133 25.04 -15.52 -20.38
N ALA A 134 26.03 -15.68 -21.28
CA ALA A 134 27.26 -16.43 -20.97
C ALA A 134 28.15 -15.63 -20.01
N LEU A 135 28.35 -14.34 -20.28
CA LEU A 135 29.12 -13.44 -19.42
C LEU A 135 28.42 -13.22 -18.08
N GLU A 136 27.08 -13.07 -18.10
CA GLU A 136 26.27 -13.02 -16.88
C GLU A 136 26.57 -14.21 -15.96
N ARG A 137 26.49 -15.45 -16.47
CA ARG A 137 26.77 -16.67 -15.71
C ARG A 137 28.20 -16.72 -15.18
N GLN A 138 29.18 -16.19 -15.91
CA GLN A 138 30.56 -16.08 -15.43
C GLN A 138 30.68 -15.20 -14.18
N TYR A 139 30.07 -14.01 -14.21
CA TYR A 139 30.08 -13.09 -13.05
C TYR A 139 29.31 -13.67 -11.86
N ILE A 140 28.14 -14.27 -12.10
CA ILE A 140 27.35 -14.93 -11.05
C ILE A 140 28.15 -16.09 -10.41
N THR A 141 28.75 -16.93 -11.23
CA THR A 141 29.53 -18.07 -10.73
C THR A 141 30.72 -17.60 -9.91
N ARG A 142 31.44 -16.57 -10.40
CA ARG A 142 32.55 -15.95 -9.64
C ARG A 142 32.06 -15.38 -8.30
N LEU A 143 30.89 -14.73 -8.27
CA LEU A 143 30.30 -14.23 -7.03
C LEU A 143 30.03 -15.38 -6.05
N LEU A 144 29.34 -16.44 -6.48
CA LEU A 144 28.96 -17.57 -5.64
C LEU A 144 30.18 -18.36 -5.11
N VAL A 145 31.27 -18.45 -5.90
CA VAL A 145 32.50 -19.14 -5.50
C VAL A 145 33.36 -18.30 -4.57
N SER A 146 33.54 -17.00 -4.90
CA SER A 146 34.45 -16.12 -4.13
C SER A 146 33.79 -15.56 -2.87
N TYR A 147 32.46 -15.46 -2.82
CA TYR A 147 31.70 -14.86 -1.72
C TYR A 147 30.47 -15.73 -1.36
N PRO A 148 30.66 -16.98 -0.89
CA PRO A 148 29.54 -17.91 -0.62
C PRO A 148 28.59 -17.45 0.48
N SER A 149 29.07 -16.62 1.44
CA SER A 149 28.30 -16.02 2.52
C SER A 149 27.66 -14.66 2.16
N SER A 150 27.79 -14.19 0.91
CA SER A 150 27.22 -12.93 0.47
C SER A 150 25.70 -12.89 0.66
N ALA A 151 25.15 -11.75 1.07
CA ALA A 151 23.71 -11.46 1.09
C ALA A 151 23.07 -11.65 -0.29
N LEU A 152 23.84 -11.57 -1.35
CA LEU A 152 23.40 -11.77 -2.74
C LEU A 152 23.32 -13.24 -3.16
N SER A 153 23.85 -14.20 -2.38
CA SER A 153 24.03 -15.61 -2.81
C SER A 153 22.72 -16.29 -3.18
N SER A 154 21.62 -16.03 -2.47
CA SER A 154 20.31 -16.60 -2.81
C SER A 154 19.80 -16.06 -4.15
N ARG A 155 19.84 -14.76 -4.32
CA ARG A 155 19.41 -14.06 -5.54
C ARG A 155 20.28 -14.45 -6.75
N ALA A 156 21.57 -14.59 -6.54
CA ALA A 156 22.53 -15.00 -7.57
C ALA A 156 22.24 -16.44 -8.06
N ARG A 157 21.90 -17.38 -7.14
CA ARG A 157 21.51 -18.76 -7.55
C ARG A 157 20.20 -18.77 -8.33
N GLU A 158 19.20 -18.02 -7.90
CA GLU A 158 17.93 -17.88 -8.63
C GLU A 158 18.18 -17.33 -10.04
N ARG A 159 18.98 -16.28 -10.17
CA ARG A 159 19.32 -15.68 -11.47
C ARG A 159 20.13 -16.63 -12.36
N LEU A 160 21.02 -17.44 -11.78
CA LEU A 160 21.77 -18.47 -12.52
C LEU A 160 20.82 -19.49 -13.17
N ILE A 161 19.82 -19.93 -12.42
CA ILE A 161 18.79 -20.85 -12.92
C ILE A 161 18.01 -20.21 -14.07
N ASP A 162 17.58 -18.96 -13.89
CA ASP A 162 16.86 -18.22 -14.94
C ASP A 162 17.71 -18.04 -16.19
N SER A 163 18.99 -17.70 -16.04
CA SER A 163 19.92 -17.52 -17.15
C SER A 163 20.13 -18.79 -17.98
N HIS A 164 20.20 -19.97 -17.32
CA HIS A 164 20.23 -21.25 -18.04
C HIS A 164 18.90 -21.52 -18.74
N PHE A 165 17.77 -21.25 -18.07
CA PHE A 165 16.45 -21.45 -18.67
C PHE A 165 16.24 -20.55 -19.89
N GLU A 166 16.55 -19.27 -19.79
CA GLU A 166 16.44 -18.27 -20.87
C GLU A 166 17.32 -18.62 -22.07
N SER A 167 18.48 -19.24 -21.84
CA SER A 167 19.37 -19.71 -22.92
C SER A 167 18.96 -21.06 -23.52
N GLY A 168 17.87 -21.69 -23.03
CA GLY A 168 17.44 -23.01 -23.49
C GLY A 168 18.24 -24.19 -22.92
N ASP A 169 19.14 -23.94 -21.96
CA ASP A 169 19.89 -25.01 -21.30
C ASP A 169 19.05 -25.66 -20.19
N TYR A 170 17.98 -26.31 -20.59
CA TYR A 170 17.03 -26.94 -19.66
C TYR A 170 17.66 -28.09 -18.86
N ARG A 171 18.71 -28.77 -19.37
CA ARG A 171 19.37 -29.82 -18.59
C ARG A 171 20.13 -29.26 -17.39
N ALA A 172 20.86 -28.16 -17.55
CA ALA A 172 21.49 -27.47 -16.43
C ALA A 172 20.44 -26.91 -15.47
N THR A 173 19.36 -26.34 -15.99
CA THR A 173 18.21 -25.87 -15.20
C THR A 173 17.63 -26.98 -14.33
N ILE A 174 17.37 -28.16 -14.89
CA ILE A 174 16.87 -29.33 -14.15
C ILE A 174 17.83 -29.74 -13.03
N ALA A 175 19.13 -29.79 -13.32
CA ALA A 175 20.15 -30.16 -12.33
C ALA A 175 20.17 -29.18 -11.14
N LEU A 176 20.03 -27.89 -11.39
CA LEU A 176 20.00 -26.85 -10.36
C LEU A 176 18.67 -26.83 -9.56
N LEU A 177 17.54 -27.13 -10.21
CA LEU A 177 16.21 -27.06 -9.57
C LEU A 177 15.87 -28.31 -8.74
N ARG A 178 16.36 -29.50 -9.09
CA ARG A 178 16.03 -30.75 -8.37
C ARG A 178 16.23 -30.66 -6.85
N PRO A 179 17.35 -30.16 -6.31
CA PRO A 179 17.53 -30.02 -4.86
C PRO A 179 16.54 -29.04 -4.23
N LEU A 180 16.17 -27.95 -4.96
CA LEU A 180 15.28 -26.92 -4.48
C LEU A 180 13.82 -27.36 -4.46
N ALA A 181 13.42 -28.21 -5.41
CA ALA A 181 12.07 -28.74 -5.52
C ALA A 181 11.65 -29.61 -4.31
N SER A 182 12.62 -30.12 -3.55
CA SER A 182 12.38 -30.86 -2.29
C SER A 182 12.07 -29.95 -1.10
N SER A 183 12.23 -28.63 -1.25
CA SER A 183 11.96 -27.66 -0.19
C SER A 183 10.47 -27.47 0.04
N THR A 184 10.09 -27.15 1.27
CA THR A 184 8.70 -26.84 1.62
C THR A 184 8.34 -25.37 1.33
N GLY A 185 7.05 -25.08 1.18
CA GLY A 185 6.54 -23.72 1.03
C GLY A 185 6.69 -23.16 -0.39
N VAL A 186 6.70 -21.83 -0.47
CA VAL A 186 6.67 -21.07 -1.74
C VAL A 186 7.88 -21.37 -2.61
N LYS A 187 9.08 -21.45 -2.03
CA LYS A 187 10.33 -21.70 -2.77
C LYS A 187 10.33 -23.07 -3.44
N GLY A 188 9.92 -24.12 -2.72
CA GLY A 188 9.83 -25.46 -3.30
C GLY A 188 8.78 -25.54 -4.41
N ARG A 189 7.62 -24.90 -4.24
CA ARG A 189 6.56 -24.86 -5.26
C ARG A 189 6.99 -24.10 -6.53
N SER A 190 7.69 -22.99 -6.38
CA SER A 190 8.29 -22.24 -7.48
C SER A 190 9.30 -23.11 -8.24
N ALA A 191 10.21 -23.77 -7.53
CA ALA A 191 11.19 -24.66 -8.12
C ALA A 191 10.53 -25.85 -8.85
N MET A 192 9.47 -26.42 -8.27
CA MET A 192 8.70 -27.51 -8.89
C MET A 192 8.03 -27.07 -10.19
N ALA A 193 7.39 -25.89 -10.22
CA ALA A 193 6.73 -25.38 -11.42
C ALA A 193 7.74 -25.23 -12.57
N ARG A 194 8.87 -24.59 -12.28
CA ARG A 194 9.96 -24.37 -13.25
C ARG A 194 10.61 -25.71 -13.68
N LEU A 195 10.75 -26.66 -12.75
CA LEU A 195 11.28 -27.99 -13.03
C LEU A 195 10.36 -28.79 -13.96
N GLY A 196 9.05 -28.77 -13.71
CA GLY A 196 8.04 -29.38 -14.58
C GLY A 196 8.07 -28.77 -15.99
N GLU A 197 8.17 -27.45 -16.09
CA GLU A 197 8.30 -26.75 -17.36
C GLU A 197 9.58 -27.15 -18.11
N ALA A 198 10.73 -27.22 -17.43
CA ALA A 198 11.99 -27.60 -18.03
C ALA A 198 11.94 -29.05 -18.56
N TYR A 199 11.31 -30.01 -17.83
CA TYR A 199 11.08 -31.35 -18.32
C TYR A 199 10.17 -31.40 -19.56
N ALA A 200 9.10 -30.60 -19.57
CA ALA A 200 8.21 -30.48 -20.72
C ALA A 200 8.95 -29.95 -21.96
N LYS A 201 9.85 -28.95 -21.80
CA LYS A 201 10.66 -28.36 -22.86
C LYS A 201 11.63 -29.37 -23.50
N ILE A 202 12.16 -30.33 -22.75
CA ILE A 202 13.04 -31.40 -23.33
C ILE A 202 12.27 -32.62 -23.77
N GLY A 203 10.92 -32.63 -23.71
CA GLY A 203 10.06 -33.72 -24.16
C GLY A 203 9.87 -34.87 -23.15
N GLU A 204 10.36 -34.69 -21.92
CA GLU A 204 10.14 -35.69 -20.85
C GLU A 204 8.75 -35.49 -20.20
N ALA A 205 7.70 -36.00 -20.87
CA ALA A 205 6.30 -35.75 -20.51
C ALA A 205 5.89 -36.38 -19.17
N ASP A 206 6.36 -37.59 -18.83
CA ASP A 206 5.96 -38.30 -17.60
C ASP A 206 6.49 -37.62 -16.34
N PRO A 207 7.78 -37.24 -16.22
CA PRO A 207 8.27 -36.42 -15.11
C PRO A 207 7.55 -35.08 -14.98
N ALA A 208 7.31 -34.40 -16.10
CA ALA A 208 6.58 -33.13 -16.10
C ALA A 208 5.16 -33.32 -15.55
N ARG A 209 4.41 -34.31 -16.03
CA ARG A 209 3.05 -34.63 -15.59
C ARG A 209 3.00 -34.94 -14.10
N GLY A 210 3.94 -35.74 -13.59
CA GLY A 210 4.02 -36.10 -12.17
C GLY A 210 4.14 -34.86 -11.28
N ILE A 211 5.06 -33.95 -11.63
CA ILE A 211 5.30 -32.70 -10.91
C ILE A 211 4.07 -31.76 -10.97
N PHE A 212 3.50 -31.56 -12.15
CA PHE A 212 2.33 -30.73 -12.34
C PHE A 212 1.10 -31.27 -11.58
N THR A 213 0.87 -32.55 -11.58
CA THR A 213 -0.23 -33.19 -10.83
C THR A 213 -0.07 -32.96 -9.32
N GLN A 214 1.15 -33.04 -8.80
CA GLN A 214 1.42 -32.70 -7.40
C GLN A 214 1.12 -31.24 -7.09
N LEU A 215 1.51 -30.33 -7.95
CA LEU A 215 1.30 -28.87 -7.75
C LEU A 215 -0.18 -28.50 -7.73
N ILE A 216 -1.00 -29.02 -8.66
CA ILE A 216 -2.44 -28.73 -8.72
C ILE A 216 -3.20 -29.32 -7.53
N GLY A 217 -2.63 -30.31 -6.83
CA GLY A 217 -3.24 -30.96 -5.67
C GLY A 217 -3.19 -30.15 -4.39
N ALA A 218 -2.26 -29.19 -4.27
CA ALA A 218 -1.92 -28.59 -3.00
C ALA A 218 -2.49 -27.17 -2.79
N ALA A 219 -2.62 -26.37 -3.86
CA ALA A 219 -3.05 -24.96 -3.77
C ALA A 219 -3.64 -24.48 -5.09
N ARG A 220 -4.08 -23.21 -5.14
CA ARG A 220 -4.61 -22.53 -6.34
C ARG A 220 -3.76 -21.33 -6.73
N ASP A 221 -2.50 -21.29 -6.30
CA ASP A 221 -1.53 -20.21 -6.56
C ASP A 221 -1.05 -20.19 -8.03
N ASP A 222 -0.14 -19.28 -8.35
CA ASP A 222 0.44 -19.16 -9.70
C ASP A 222 1.17 -20.43 -10.15
N TYR A 223 1.77 -21.16 -9.21
CA TYR A 223 2.47 -22.41 -9.51
C TYR A 223 1.49 -23.54 -9.88
N ALA A 224 0.32 -23.57 -9.23
CA ALA A 224 -0.76 -24.46 -9.63
C ALA A 224 -1.36 -24.05 -10.98
N LEU A 225 -1.45 -22.76 -11.27
CA LEU A 225 -1.88 -22.25 -12.57
C LEU A 225 -0.90 -22.70 -13.68
N ALA A 226 0.40 -22.46 -13.49
CA ALA A 226 1.41 -22.91 -14.44
C ALA A 226 1.35 -24.43 -14.68
N ALA A 227 1.13 -25.19 -13.60
CA ALA A 227 0.97 -26.64 -13.68
C ALA A 227 -0.31 -27.05 -14.43
N ALA A 228 -1.44 -26.36 -14.23
CA ALA A 228 -2.68 -26.63 -14.97
C ALA A 228 -2.50 -26.36 -16.47
N ILE A 229 -1.87 -25.24 -16.83
CA ILE A 229 -1.52 -24.90 -18.22
C ILE A 229 -0.58 -25.95 -18.80
N GLY A 230 0.44 -26.36 -18.04
CA GLY A 230 1.38 -27.42 -18.47
C GLY A 230 0.68 -28.75 -18.73
N LEU A 231 -0.23 -29.18 -17.84
CA LEU A 231 -1.02 -30.41 -18.02
C LEU A 231 -1.93 -30.34 -19.25
N ASP A 232 -2.58 -29.17 -19.49
CA ASP A 232 -3.43 -29.01 -20.69
C ASP A 232 -2.59 -29.06 -21.97
N GLY A 233 -1.35 -28.53 -21.93
CA GLY A 233 -0.39 -28.64 -23.02
C GLY A 233 0.01 -30.11 -23.30
N LEU A 234 0.35 -30.88 -22.26
CA LEU A 234 0.70 -32.29 -22.36
C LEU A 234 -0.47 -33.13 -22.83
N ASP A 235 -1.69 -32.86 -22.34
CA ASP A 235 -2.90 -33.60 -22.75
C ASP A 235 -3.25 -33.30 -24.22
N ARG A 236 -3.12 -32.07 -24.66
CA ARG A 236 -3.33 -31.70 -26.06
C ARG A 236 -2.33 -32.39 -26.99
N ALA A 237 -1.06 -32.43 -26.61
CA ALA A 237 -0.02 -33.11 -27.39
C ALA A 237 -0.27 -34.62 -27.49
N ALA A 238 -0.70 -35.25 -26.39
CA ALA A 238 -1.02 -36.67 -26.35
C ALA A 238 -2.44 -37.01 -26.86
N ARG A 239 -3.27 -36.00 -27.18
CA ARG A 239 -4.69 -36.18 -27.55
C ARG A 239 -5.52 -36.89 -26.47
N ILE A 240 -5.23 -36.60 -25.21
CA ILE A 240 -5.92 -37.15 -24.04
C ILE A 240 -6.92 -36.12 -23.53
N LYS A 241 -8.12 -36.58 -23.12
CA LYS A 241 -9.04 -35.72 -22.34
C LYS A 241 -8.92 -36.07 -20.85
N PRO A 242 -8.88 -35.07 -19.96
CA PRO A 242 -8.84 -35.34 -18.54
C PRO A 242 -10.09 -36.06 -18.06
N ASN A 243 -9.96 -36.86 -16.99
CA ASN A 243 -11.13 -37.39 -16.29
C ASN A 243 -11.89 -36.27 -15.56
N GLU A 244 -13.08 -36.55 -15.05
CA GLU A 244 -13.94 -35.57 -14.39
C GLU A 244 -13.22 -34.88 -13.22
N PHE A 245 -12.53 -35.65 -12.37
CA PHE A 245 -11.84 -35.08 -11.18
C PHE A 245 -10.73 -34.11 -11.56
N ASP A 246 -9.93 -34.43 -12.56
CA ASP A 246 -8.84 -33.56 -13.03
C ASP A 246 -9.39 -32.35 -13.78
N ALA A 247 -10.45 -32.50 -14.58
CA ALA A 247 -11.13 -31.39 -15.24
C ALA A 247 -11.69 -30.39 -14.22
N LEU A 248 -12.39 -30.86 -13.19
CA LEU A 248 -12.95 -30.00 -12.14
C LEU A 248 -11.85 -29.30 -11.33
N ARG A 249 -10.77 -29.99 -11.00
CA ARG A 249 -9.62 -29.44 -10.28
C ARG A 249 -8.96 -28.31 -11.07
N ARG A 250 -8.69 -28.51 -12.37
CA ARG A 250 -8.14 -27.49 -13.27
C ARG A 250 -9.12 -26.33 -13.42
N ALA A 251 -10.41 -26.59 -13.64
CA ALA A 251 -11.43 -25.54 -13.71
C ALA A 251 -11.40 -24.62 -12.48
N ARG A 252 -11.33 -25.21 -11.27
CA ARG A 252 -11.26 -24.44 -10.02
C ARG A 252 -9.97 -23.61 -9.87
N ILE A 253 -8.83 -24.08 -10.44
CA ILE A 253 -7.59 -23.31 -10.49
C ILE A 253 -7.73 -22.14 -11.46
N TYR A 254 -8.23 -22.40 -12.66
CA TYR A 254 -8.48 -21.36 -13.66
C TYR A 254 -9.48 -20.31 -13.16
N LEU A 255 -10.59 -20.72 -12.52
CA LEU A 255 -11.56 -19.81 -11.89
C LEU A 255 -10.91 -18.90 -10.84
N PHE A 256 -10.08 -19.48 -9.98
CA PHE A 256 -9.38 -18.72 -8.94
C PHE A 256 -8.41 -17.68 -9.52
N ASN A 257 -7.72 -18.04 -10.61
CA ASN A 257 -6.75 -17.18 -11.29
C ASN A 257 -7.37 -16.34 -12.43
N ARG A 258 -8.72 -16.37 -12.58
CA ARG A 258 -9.49 -15.57 -13.55
C ARG A 258 -9.22 -15.89 -15.02
N HIS A 259 -8.76 -17.11 -15.31
CA HIS A 259 -8.63 -17.67 -16.65
C HIS A 259 -9.98 -18.23 -17.10
N TRP A 260 -10.90 -17.31 -17.45
CA TRP A 260 -12.31 -17.65 -17.68
C TRP A 260 -12.55 -18.60 -18.86
N PRO A 261 -11.90 -18.40 -20.04
CA PRO A 261 -12.09 -19.31 -21.18
C PRO A 261 -11.65 -20.75 -20.88
N GLU A 262 -10.49 -20.93 -20.25
CA GLU A 262 -9.93 -22.23 -19.88
C GLU A 262 -10.82 -22.92 -18.83
N ALA A 263 -11.27 -22.16 -17.83
CA ALA A 263 -12.21 -22.66 -16.84
C ALA A 263 -13.50 -23.19 -17.52
N ARG A 264 -14.09 -22.39 -18.44
CA ARG A 264 -15.31 -22.78 -19.17
C ARG A 264 -15.11 -24.03 -20.00
N ALA A 265 -13.97 -24.17 -20.67
CA ALA A 265 -13.67 -25.38 -21.48
C ALA A 265 -13.77 -26.66 -20.64
N HIS A 266 -13.15 -26.66 -19.46
CA HIS A 266 -13.24 -27.81 -18.55
C HIS A 266 -14.65 -28.00 -17.96
N LEU A 267 -15.34 -26.90 -17.59
CA LEU A 267 -16.70 -26.96 -17.03
C LEU A 267 -17.72 -27.47 -18.07
N ALA A 268 -17.62 -26.99 -19.31
CA ALA A 268 -18.47 -27.47 -20.41
C ALA A 268 -18.22 -28.96 -20.70
N ASP A 269 -16.95 -29.39 -20.72
CA ASP A 269 -16.58 -30.79 -20.89
C ASP A 269 -17.19 -31.68 -19.78
N ILE A 270 -17.25 -31.19 -18.53
CA ILE A 270 -17.94 -31.91 -17.42
C ILE A 270 -19.44 -32.00 -17.71
N VAL A 271 -20.10 -30.93 -18.10
CA VAL A 271 -21.55 -30.90 -18.36
C VAL A 271 -21.95 -31.85 -19.50
N GLU A 272 -21.10 -31.96 -20.55
CA GLU A 272 -21.38 -32.77 -21.74
C GLU A 272 -21.02 -34.23 -21.55
N ARG A 273 -19.89 -34.55 -20.95
CA ARG A 273 -19.37 -35.92 -20.88
C ARG A 273 -19.85 -36.72 -19.67
N PHE A 274 -20.27 -35.99 -18.61
CA PHE A 274 -20.63 -36.62 -17.33
C PHE A 274 -22.05 -36.16 -16.89
N PRO A 275 -23.11 -36.58 -17.65
CA PRO A 275 -24.48 -36.14 -17.40
C PRO A 275 -25.03 -36.53 -16.03
N GLU A 276 -24.55 -37.63 -15.46
CA GLU A 276 -24.95 -38.11 -14.13
C GLU A 276 -24.05 -37.64 -13.00
N SER A 277 -23.12 -36.75 -13.28
CA SER A 277 -22.17 -36.22 -12.29
C SER A 277 -22.87 -35.42 -11.20
N PRO A 278 -22.53 -35.67 -9.91
CA PRO A 278 -22.99 -34.78 -8.83
C PRO A 278 -22.41 -33.38 -8.93
N ASN A 279 -21.33 -33.15 -9.68
CA ASN A 279 -20.69 -31.84 -9.89
C ASN A 279 -21.31 -31.07 -11.04
N ARG A 280 -22.31 -31.60 -11.76
CA ARG A 280 -22.89 -30.94 -12.93
C ARG A 280 -23.62 -29.65 -12.61
N ALA A 281 -24.29 -29.56 -11.45
CA ALA A 281 -24.91 -28.32 -10.97
C ALA A 281 -23.86 -27.23 -10.73
N GLU A 282 -22.72 -27.57 -10.05
CA GLU A 282 -21.59 -26.66 -9.86
C GLU A 282 -21.01 -26.23 -11.21
N ALA A 283 -20.80 -27.15 -12.14
CA ALA A 283 -20.24 -26.85 -13.45
C ALA A 283 -21.09 -25.87 -14.26
N LEU A 284 -22.41 -26.06 -14.27
CA LEU A 284 -23.37 -25.15 -14.92
C LEU A 284 -23.32 -23.74 -14.29
N TYR A 285 -23.40 -23.67 -12.96
CA TYR A 285 -23.38 -22.40 -12.25
C TYR A 285 -22.04 -21.66 -12.46
N GLN A 286 -20.92 -22.36 -12.31
CA GLN A 286 -19.59 -21.76 -12.48
C GLN A 286 -19.32 -21.31 -13.93
N ALA A 287 -19.81 -22.06 -14.94
CA ALA A 287 -19.74 -21.63 -16.33
C ALA A 287 -20.52 -20.32 -16.55
N GLY A 288 -21.74 -20.22 -16.01
CA GLY A 288 -22.53 -18.98 -16.02
C GLY A 288 -21.80 -17.84 -15.32
N PHE A 289 -21.13 -18.14 -14.19
CA PHE A 289 -20.37 -17.13 -13.41
C PHE A 289 -19.17 -16.59 -14.19
N THR A 290 -18.50 -17.38 -15.02
CA THR A 290 -17.39 -16.89 -15.86
C THR A 290 -17.91 -15.85 -16.87
N PHE A 291 -19.02 -16.12 -17.57
CA PHE A 291 -19.64 -15.14 -18.46
C PHE A 291 -20.11 -13.87 -17.74
N PHE A 292 -20.65 -14.02 -16.53
CA PHE A 292 -21.04 -12.90 -15.69
C PHE A 292 -19.84 -12.01 -15.35
N ARG A 293 -18.68 -12.60 -15.06
CA ARG A 293 -17.41 -11.88 -14.77
C ARG A 293 -16.83 -11.17 -16.00
N GLU A 294 -17.11 -11.66 -17.20
CA GLU A 294 -16.74 -11.04 -18.47
C GLU A 294 -17.80 -10.05 -18.98
N TYR A 295 -18.82 -9.73 -18.17
CA TYR A 295 -19.95 -8.84 -18.54
C TYR A 295 -20.80 -9.35 -19.72
N ASN A 296 -20.67 -10.62 -20.09
CA ASN A 296 -21.55 -11.27 -21.07
C ASN A 296 -22.83 -11.78 -20.40
N HIS A 297 -23.72 -10.84 -20.07
CA HIS A 297 -24.92 -11.15 -19.29
C HIS A 297 -25.92 -12.02 -20.03
N VAL A 298 -25.93 -12.00 -21.35
CA VAL A 298 -26.83 -12.85 -22.18
C VAL A 298 -26.48 -14.32 -22.01
N GLU A 299 -25.21 -14.67 -22.18
CA GLU A 299 -24.76 -16.06 -21.98
C GLU A 299 -24.83 -16.46 -20.51
N ALA A 300 -24.45 -15.57 -19.60
CA ALA A 300 -24.55 -15.82 -18.16
C ALA A 300 -25.96 -16.25 -17.75
N ILE A 301 -27.01 -15.54 -18.21
CA ILE A 301 -28.40 -15.87 -17.91
C ILE A 301 -28.74 -17.28 -18.41
N LYS A 302 -28.37 -17.66 -19.65
CA LYS A 302 -28.66 -19.01 -20.19
C LYS A 302 -28.10 -20.12 -19.29
N TRP A 303 -26.82 -19.98 -18.88
CA TRP A 303 -26.17 -20.98 -18.03
C TRP A 303 -26.77 -21.01 -16.62
N PHE A 304 -27.09 -19.87 -16.04
CA PHE A 304 -27.71 -19.77 -14.71
C PHE A 304 -29.13 -20.33 -14.72
N GLU A 305 -29.92 -20.09 -15.79
CA GLU A 305 -31.24 -20.68 -15.91
C GLU A 305 -31.19 -22.21 -16.07
N ARG A 306 -30.21 -22.74 -16.81
CA ARG A 306 -29.98 -24.18 -16.86
C ARG A 306 -29.65 -24.74 -15.49
N ALA A 307 -28.71 -24.10 -14.75
CA ALA A 307 -28.34 -24.54 -13.40
C ALA A 307 -29.58 -24.59 -12.49
N HIS A 308 -30.46 -23.60 -12.56
CA HIS A 308 -31.67 -23.56 -11.77
C HIS A 308 -32.72 -24.57 -12.24
N SER A 309 -33.02 -24.63 -13.54
CA SER A 309 -34.11 -25.49 -14.08
C SER A 309 -33.79 -27.00 -13.96
N GLU A 310 -32.49 -27.38 -14.15
CA GLU A 310 -32.05 -28.76 -14.04
C GLU A 310 -31.83 -29.20 -12.59
N PHE A 311 -31.44 -28.29 -11.68
CA PHE A 311 -31.04 -28.57 -10.30
C PHE A 311 -31.61 -27.59 -9.25
N PRO A 312 -32.93 -27.33 -9.23
CA PRO A 312 -33.52 -26.28 -8.38
C PRO A 312 -33.34 -26.51 -6.86
N ALA A 313 -33.19 -27.78 -6.43
CA ALA A 313 -33.02 -28.13 -5.03
C ALA A 313 -31.55 -28.04 -4.53
N THR A 314 -30.61 -27.76 -5.42
CA THR A 314 -29.19 -27.64 -5.05
C THR A 314 -28.82 -26.19 -4.75
N LYS A 315 -27.77 -26.00 -3.92
CA LYS A 315 -27.23 -24.65 -3.67
C LYS A 315 -26.79 -23.91 -4.92
N ASP A 316 -26.26 -24.62 -5.92
CA ASP A 316 -25.80 -24.03 -7.16
C ASP A 316 -26.98 -23.65 -8.09
N GLY A 317 -28.06 -24.44 -8.11
CA GLY A 317 -29.28 -24.08 -8.80
C GLY A 317 -30.00 -22.88 -8.15
N GLU A 318 -30.06 -22.83 -6.82
CA GLU A 318 -30.53 -21.65 -6.07
C GLU A 318 -29.71 -20.38 -6.40
N LYS A 319 -28.38 -20.49 -6.39
CA LYS A 319 -27.48 -19.38 -6.80
C LYS A 319 -27.72 -19.02 -8.27
N GLY A 320 -27.93 -19.97 -9.14
CA GLY A 320 -28.29 -19.73 -10.54
C GLY A 320 -29.49 -18.77 -10.65
N PHE A 321 -30.58 -19.07 -9.91
CA PHE A 321 -31.79 -18.22 -9.90
C PHE A 321 -31.49 -16.78 -9.45
N TYR A 322 -30.72 -16.63 -8.37
CA TYR A 322 -30.29 -15.33 -7.85
C TYR A 322 -29.43 -14.56 -8.86
N TYR A 323 -28.47 -15.24 -9.53
CA TYR A 323 -27.56 -14.60 -10.47
C TYR A 323 -28.19 -14.26 -11.82
N VAL A 324 -29.34 -14.86 -12.19
CA VAL A 324 -30.17 -14.33 -13.26
C VAL A 324 -30.61 -12.90 -12.94
N GLY A 325 -31.12 -12.64 -11.71
CA GLY A 325 -31.45 -11.30 -11.24
C GLY A 325 -30.24 -10.36 -11.29
N SER A 326 -29.07 -10.83 -10.85
CA SER A 326 -27.82 -10.05 -10.87
C SER A 326 -27.38 -9.70 -12.29
N SER A 327 -27.51 -10.64 -13.24
CA SER A 327 -27.20 -10.43 -14.65
C SER A 327 -28.13 -9.40 -15.30
N LEU A 328 -29.43 -9.48 -15.02
CA LEU A 328 -30.44 -8.50 -15.47
C LEU A 328 -30.13 -7.09 -14.91
N GLN A 329 -29.79 -7.02 -13.63
CA GLN A 329 -29.42 -5.75 -13.00
C GLN A 329 -28.15 -5.13 -13.61
N GLN A 330 -27.13 -5.95 -13.90
CA GLN A 330 -25.91 -5.51 -14.58
C GLN A 330 -26.21 -5.04 -16.03
N ALA A 331 -27.12 -5.74 -16.70
CA ALA A 331 -27.64 -5.36 -18.04
C ALA A 331 -28.58 -4.14 -18.02
N ARG A 332 -28.75 -3.45 -16.89
CA ARG A 332 -29.64 -2.29 -16.67
C ARG A 332 -31.13 -2.59 -16.89
N ARG A 333 -31.54 -3.87 -16.91
CA ARG A 333 -32.96 -4.31 -16.99
C ARG A 333 -33.54 -4.34 -15.56
N TYR A 334 -33.63 -3.15 -14.94
CA TYR A 334 -33.87 -3.02 -13.51
C TYR A 334 -35.23 -3.55 -13.06
N GLU A 335 -36.32 -3.30 -13.82
CA GLU A 335 -37.65 -3.79 -13.44
C GLU A 335 -37.74 -5.32 -13.47
N GLU A 336 -37.14 -5.93 -14.49
CA GLU A 336 -37.07 -7.40 -14.58
C GLU A 336 -36.22 -8.00 -13.49
N ALA A 337 -35.08 -7.39 -13.19
CA ALA A 337 -34.23 -7.80 -12.11
C ALA A 337 -34.94 -7.73 -10.75
N GLY A 338 -35.67 -6.62 -10.49
CA GLY A 338 -36.47 -6.43 -9.29
C GLY A 338 -37.52 -7.52 -9.11
N ARG A 339 -38.28 -7.86 -10.20
CA ARG A 339 -39.23 -8.98 -10.18
C ARG A 339 -38.53 -10.31 -9.90
N ARG A 340 -37.43 -10.60 -10.59
CA ARG A 340 -36.67 -11.86 -10.39
C ARG A 340 -36.20 -12.03 -8.96
N TYR A 341 -35.69 -10.97 -8.32
CA TYR A 341 -35.33 -11.02 -6.92
C TYR A 341 -36.54 -11.18 -5.97
N ALA A 342 -37.70 -10.55 -6.29
CA ALA A 342 -38.92 -10.75 -5.51
C ALA A 342 -39.40 -12.20 -5.59
N ASP A 343 -39.39 -12.81 -6.80
CA ASP A 343 -39.71 -14.23 -7.01
C ASP A 343 -38.76 -15.14 -6.23
N PHE A 344 -37.45 -14.80 -6.23
CA PHE A 344 -36.41 -15.53 -5.44
C PHE A 344 -36.72 -15.52 -3.95
N ILE A 345 -37.14 -14.38 -3.40
CA ILE A 345 -37.51 -14.24 -1.97
C ILE A 345 -38.66 -15.17 -1.62
N GLY A 346 -39.63 -15.34 -2.54
CA GLY A 346 -40.73 -16.28 -2.35
C GLY A 346 -40.31 -17.75 -2.46
N ALA A 347 -39.48 -18.07 -3.43
CA ALA A 347 -39.06 -19.45 -3.70
C ALA A 347 -38.05 -19.99 -2.68
N TYR A 348 -37.15 -19.17 -2.15
CA TYR A 348 -36.04 -19.55 -1.27
C TYR A 348 -35.99 -18.73 0.03
N PRO A 349 -36.98 -18.84 0.91
CA PRO A 349 -37.09 -17.99 2.13
C PRO A 349 -36.03 -18.27 3.19
N SER A 350 -35.24 -19.36 3.08
CA SER A 350 -34.13 -19.73 3.96
C SER A 350 -32.75 -19.64 3.29
N SER A 351 -32.66 -19.01 2.11
CA SER A 351 -31.42 -18.86 1.37
C SER A 351 -30.35 -18.05 2.11
N GLU A 352 -29.11 -18.44 1.96
CA GLU A 352 -27.93 -17.67 2.45
C GLU A 352 -27.81 -16.28 1.76
N VAL A 353 -28.39 -16.11 0.56
CA VAL A 353 -28.36 -14.84 -0.19
C VAL A 353 -29.68 -14.05 -0.11
N LEU A 354 -30.60 -14.48 0.75
CA LEU A 354 -31.91 -13.85 0.91
C LEU A 354 -31.84 -12.35 1.27
N GLU A 355 -30.96 -11.97 2.18
CA GLU A 355 -30.72 -10.55 2.54
C GLU A 355 -30.26 -9.73 1.33
N GLY A 356 -29.41 -10.36 0.48
CA GLY A 356 -28.99 -9.77 -0.79
C GLY A 356 -30.17 -9.52 -1.74
N ALA A 357 -31.08 -10.47 -1.84
CA ALA A 357 -32.28 -10.35 -2.69
C ALA A 357 -33.17 -9.20 -2.23
N TYR A 358 -33.50 -9.08 -0.94
CA TYR A 358 -34.26 -7.97 -0.39
C TYR A 358 -33.64 -6.61 -0.71
N ARG A 359 -32.35 -6.47 -0.50
CA ARG A 359 -31.62 -5.24 -0.80
C ARG A 359 -31.66 -4.92 -2.29
N ASN A 360 -31.42 -5.93 -3.14
CA ASN A 360 -31.36 -5.75 -4.58
C ASN A 360 -32.72 -5.38 -5.17
N VAL A 361 -33.87 -5.82 -4.61
CA VAL A 361 -35.20 -5.31 -4.99
C VAL A 361 -35.26 -3.79 -4.79
N VAL A 362 -34.84 -3.29 -3.60
CA VAL A 362 -34.86 -1.85 -3.30
C VAL A 362 -33.96 -1.09 -4.27
N ASP A 363 -32.74 -1.60 -4.51
CA ASP A 363 -31.79 -0.96 -5.40
C ASP A 363 -32.31 -0.92 -6.85
N CYS A 364 -32.88 -2.01 -7.35
CA CYS A 364 -33.52 -2.05 -8.70
C CYS A 364 -34.66 -1.05 -8.85
N LEU A 365 -35.55 -0.96 -7.85
CA LEU A 365 -36.67 0.00 -7.86
C LEU A 365 -36.16 1.45 -7.81
N ARG A 366 -35.12 1.73 -7.06
CA ARG A 366 -34.47 3.06 -7.04
C ARG A 366 -33.86 3.41 -8.40
N TYR A 367 -33.18 2.48 -9.07
CA TYR A 367 -32.67 2.68 -10.43
C TYR A 367 -33.79 2.91 -11.45
N ALA A 368 -34.91 2.20 -11.32
CA ALA A 368 -36.11 2.38 -12.17
C ALA A 368 -36.88 3.67 -11.85
N GLY A 369 -36.52 4.39 -10.78
CA GLY A 369 -37.23 5.61 -10.34
C GLY A 369 -38.55 5.34 -9.61
N LYS A 370 -38.84 4.09 -9.27
CA LYS A 370 -40.02 3.65 -8.53
C LYS A 370 -39.85 3.84 -7.03
N PHE A 371 -39.80 5.10 -6.61
CA PHE A 371 -39.41 5.45 -5.24
C PHE A 371 -40.41 5.00 -4.18
N ASP A 372 -41.72 5.04 -4.45
CA ASP A 372 -42.75 4.63 -3.52
C ASP A 372 -42.65 3.13 -3.24
N GLU A 373 -42.52 2.31 -4.28
CA GLU A 373 -42.32 0.87 -4.15
C GLU A 373 -41.01 0.56 -3.41
N ALA A 374 -39.93 1.32 -3.69
CA ALA A 374 -38.64 1.16 -3.01
C ALA A 374 -38.71 1.48 -1.48
N ILE A 375 -39.51 2.49 -1.11
CA ILE A 375 -39.80 2.82 0.29
C ILE A 375 -40.60 1.70 0.95
N GLU A 376 -41.62 1.16 0.30
CA GLU A 376 -42.41 0.02 0.83
C GLU A 376 -41.49 -1.20 1.09
N TRP A 377 -40.64 -1.56 0.12
CA TRP A 377 -39.70 -2.66 0.32
C TRP A 377 -38.67 -2.38 1.43
N SER A 378 -38.22 -1.13 1.55
CA SER A 378 -37.30 -0.72 2.63
C SER A 378 -37.97 -0.88 4.00
N ARG A 379 -39.25 -0.50 4.13
CA ARG A 379 -40.07 -0.69 5.36
C ARG A 379 -40.31 -2.18 5.66
N ARG A 380 -40.57 -3.02 4.63
CA ARG A 380 -40.69 -4.49 4.78
C ARG A 380 -39.41 -5.09 5.35
N ILE A 381 -38.22 -4.61 4.90
CA ILE A 381 -36.93 -5.03 5.46
C ILE A 381 -36.87 -4.71 6.96
N VAL A 382 -37.23 -3.49 7.37
CA VAL A 382 -37.23 -3.06 8.77
C VAL A 382 -38.19 -3.89 9.62
N GLN A 383 -39.36 -4.21 9.09
CA GLN A 383 -40.36 -5.05 9.80
C GLN A 383 -39.91 -6.51 9.93
N LYS A 384 -39.32 -7.07 8.87
CA LYS A 384 -38.90 -8.49 8.84
C LYS A 384 -37.66 -8.76 9.69
N TYR A 385 -36.76 -7.78 9.80
CA TYR A 385 -35.46 -7.93 10.45
C TYR A 385 -35.25 -6.93 11.61
N PRO A 386 -36.15 -6.87 12.60
CA PRO A 386 -36.03 -5.90 13.68
C PRO A 386 -34.74 -6.15 14.50
N GLY A 387 -33.98 -5.10 14.76
CA GLY A 387 -32.69 -5.21 15.48
C GLY A 387 -31.52 -5.79 14.66
N HIS A 388 -31.76 -6.27 13.46
CA HIS A 388 -30.71 -6.77 12.58
C HIS A 388 -30.06 -5.63 11.77
N PRO A 389 -28.77 -5.71 11.42
CA PRO A 389 -28.11 -4.68 10.59
C PRO A 389 -28.80 -4.35 9.29
N LEU A 390 -29.51 -5.29 8.69
CA LEU A 390 -30.28 -5.07 7.47
C LEU A 390 -31.43 -4.06 7.67
N ALA A 391 -32.01 -3.98 8.87
CA ALA A 391 -33.00 -2.93 9.18
C ALA A 391 -32.39 -1.52 9.10
N THR A 392 -31.11 -1.36 9.51
CA THR A 392 -30.38 -0.11 9.31
C THR A 392 -30.27 0.24 7.83
N VAL A 393 -30.02 -0.75 6.96
CA VAL A 393 -29.97 -0.56 5.49
C VAL A 393 -31.34 -0.11 4.96
N GLY A 394 -32.44 -0.70 5.43
CA GLY A 394 -33.80 -0.30 5.07
C GLY A 394 -34.08 1.17 5.41
N LEU A 395 -33.83 1.56 6.70
CA LEU A 395 -34.00 2.94 7.14
C LEU A 395 -33.11 3.92 6.35
N TYR A 396 -31.86 3.52 6.10
CA TYR A 396 -30.90 4.35 5.39
C TYR A 396 -31.25 4.54 3.90
N ASN A 397 -31.79 3.52 3.26
CA ASN A 397 -32.31 3.63 1.89
C ASN A 397 -33.53 4.55 1.80
N GLU A 398 -34.50 4.42 2.72
CA GLU A 398 -35.65 5.33 2.81
C GLU A 398 -35.15 6.78 2.99
N ALA A 399 -34.24 7.03 3.92
CA ALA A 399 -33.66 8.36 4.15
C ALA A 399 -32.99 8.96 2.89
N LYS A 400 -32.22 8.15 2.14
CA LYS A 400 -31.59 8.59 0.89
C LYS A 400 -32.60 8.88 -0.22
N ILE A 401 -33.69 8.11 -0.28
CA ILE A 401 -34.78 8.35 -1.25
C ILE A 401 -35.45 9.68 -0.91
N GLU A 402 -35.79 9.94 0.36
CA GLU A 402 -36.45 11.20 0.77
C GLU A 402 -35.51 12.40 0.52
N LEU A 403 -34.22 12.26 0.79
CA LEU A 403 -33.23 13.28 0.44
C LEU A 403 -33.17 13.55 -1.08
N THR A 404 -33.26 12.51 -1.90
CA THR A 404 -33.31 12.65 -3.38
C THR A 404 -34.57 13.35 -3.88
N ARG A 405 -35.70 13.15 -3.18
CA ARG A 405 -37.00 13.81 -3.50
C ARG A 405 -37.06 15.26 -3.02
N GLY A 406 -36.10 15.70 -2.19
CA GLY A 406 -36.14 17.01 -1.54
C GLY A 406 -37.01 17.05 -0.27
N ASN A 407 -37.48 15.91 0.22
CA ASN A 407 -38.25 15.80 1.45
C ASN A 407 -37.30 15.85 2.66
N TYR A 408 -36.65 17.02 2.87
CA TYR A 408 -35.55 17.19 3.79
C TYR A 408 -35.94 16.91 5.25
N ASP A 409 -37.15 17.26 5.72
CA ASP A 409 -37.60 16.98 7.08
C ASP A 409 -37.67 15.48 7.36
N ALA A 410 -38.28 14.71 6.43
CA ALA A 410 -38.34 13.24 6.55
C ALA A 410 -36.93 12.62 6.52
N ALA A 411 -36.06 13.09 5.58
CA ALA A 411 -34.69 12.66 5.46
C ALA A 411 -33.90 12.94 6.76
N LEU A 412 -34.08 14.14 7.36
CA LEU A 412 -33.41 14.54 8.60
C LEU A 412 -33.80 13.64 9.78
N GLN A 413 -35.11 13.34 9.93
CA GLN A 413 -35.62 12.44 10.98
C GLN A 413 -35.04 11.03 10.82
N LEU A 414 -35.10 10.47 9.60
CA LEU A 414 -34.58 9.15 9.32
C LEU A 414 -33.05 9.06 9.52
N MET A 415 -32.28 10.05 9.05
CA MET A 415 -30.83 10.12 9.25
C MET A 415 -30.47 10.23 10.75
N THR A 416 -31.26 10.95 11.54
CA THR A 416 -31.08 11.04 12.98
C THR A 416 -31.26 9.68 13.65
N ARG A 417 -32.27 8.90 13.24
CA ARG A 417 -32.48 7.53 13.71
C ARG A 417 -31.34 6.62 13.31
N VAL A 418 -30.90 6.67 12.03
CA VAL A 418 -29.77 5.85 11.53
C VAL A 418 -28.47 6.18 12.24
N ALA A 419 -28.19 7.46 12.50
CA ALA A 419 -26.97 7.89 13.18
C ALA A 419 -26.89 7.43 14.65
N ALA A 420 -28.04 7.15 15.29
CA ALA A 420 -28.10 6.62 16.65
C ALA A 420 -27.93 5.09 16.71
N LEU A 421 -27.99 4.38 15.59
CA LEU A 421 -27.81 2.93 15.55
C LEU A 421 -26.34 2.53 15.55
N PRO A 422 -26.00 1.36 16.12
CA PRO A 422 -24.63 0.85 16.05
C PRO A 422 -24.21 0.61 14.61
N VAL A 423 -22.99 1.05 14.28
CA VAL A 423 -22.41 0.82 12.96
C VAL A 423 -21.94 -0.62 12.86
N THR A 424 -22.57 -1.40 12.00
CA THR A 424 -22.17 -2.77 11.68
C THR A 424 -21.33 -2.73 10.41
N ALA A 425 -20.00 -2.71 10.56
CA ALA A 425 -19.08 -2.85 9.44
C ALA A 425 -19.34 -4.18 8.72
N LYS A 426 -19.38 -4.17 7.37
CA LYS A 426 -19.51 -5.31 6.44
C LYS A 426 -20.91 -5.64 5.93
N VAL A 427 -21.97 -4.96 6.28
CA VAL A 427 -23.26 -5.12 5.61
C VAL A 427 -23.29 -4.25 4.36
N ILE A 428 -23.53 -4.87 3.21
CA ILE A 428 -23.62 -4.17 1.92
C ILE A 428 -24.74 -3.11 1.98
N SER A 429 -24.48 -1.91 1.44
CA SER A 429 -25.35 -0.73 1.49
C SER A 429 -25.60 -0.11 2.87
N ALA A 430 -24.97 -0.62 3.94
CA ALA A 430 -24.98 0.05 5.23
C ALA A 430 -24.07 1.30 5.24
N PRO A 431 -24.40 2.30 6.08
CA PRO A 431 -23.49 3.43 6.28
C PRO A 431 -22.21 2.99 6.98
N ILE A 432 -21.07 3.58 6.59
CA ILE A 432 -19.84 3.46 7.37
C ILE A 432 -19.85 4.45 8.55
N ARG A 433 -18.86 4.29 9.46
CA ARG A 433 -18.79 5.12 10.66
C ARG A 433 -18.77 6.62 10.32
N GLY A 434 -19.67 7.37 10.94
CA GLY A 434 -19.80 8.83 10.73
C GLY A 434 -20.63 9.26 9.52
N GLU A 435 -20.92 8.37 8.59
CA GLU A 435 -21.61 8.69 7.33
C GLU A 435 -23.03 9.22 7.56
N ALA A 436 -23.85 8.53 8.35
CA ALA A 436 -25.22 8.94 8.63
C ALA A 436 -25.28 10.28 9.40
N ALA A 437 -24.35 10.48 10.34
CA ALA A 437 -24.21 11.75 11.05
C ALA A 437 -23.81 12.88 10.09
N PHE A 438 -22.87 12.63 9.17
CA PHE A 438 -22.48 13.59 8.16
C PHE A 438 -23.65 13.94 7.21
N LEU A 439 -24.39 12.95 6.71
CA LEU A 439 -25.57 13.19 5.86
C LEU A 439 -26.69 13.94 6.57
N ARG A 440 -26.85 13.70 7.86
CA ARG A 440 -27.79 14.50 8.67
C ARG A 440 -27.42 15.99 8.64
N ILE A 441 -26.13 16.31 8.76
CA ILE A 441 -25.63 17.68 8.70
C ILE A 441 -25.76 18.25 7.27
N PHE A 442 -25.43 17.45 6.27
CA PHE A 442 -25.65 17.79 4.86
C PHE A 442 -27.13 18.11 4.56
N THR A 443 -28.06 17.40 5.19
CA THR A 443 -29.50 17.67 5.05
C THR A 443 -29.85 19.05 5.66
N LEU A 444 -29.30 19.41 6.84
CA LEU A 444 -29.43 20.76 7.41
C LEU A 444 -28.93 21.86 6.46
N GLU A 445 -27.79 21.61 5.83
CA GLU A 445 -27.25 22.55 4.82
C GLU A 445 -28.22 22.72 3.63
N LYS A 446 -28.81 21.61 3.11
CA LYS A 446 -29.79 21.66 2.02
C LYS A 446 -31.12 22.33 2.41
N MET A 447 -31.45 22.37 3.71
CA MET A 447 -32.59 23.12 4.26
C MET A 447 -32.29 24.62 4.42
N GLY A 448 -31.07 25.10 4.10
CA GLY A 448 -30.64 26.48 4.36
C GLY A 448 -30.37 26.78 5.83
N ARG A 449 -30.31 25.78 6.72
CA ARG A 449 -30.01 25.95 8.15
C ARG A 449 -28.48 26.07 8.38
N ILE A 450 -27.85 27.06 7.70
CA ILE A 450 -26.40 27.18 7.55
C ILE A 450 -25.67 27.29 8.89
N ALA A 451 -26.20 28.07 9.84
CA ALA A 451 -25.58 28.23 11.16
C ALA A 451 -25.56 26.94 11.99
N GLU A 452 -26.59 26.10 11.86
CA GLU A 452 -26.64 24.81 12.52
C GLU A 452 -25.71 23.81 11.83
N ALA A 453 -25.76 23.76 10.49
CA ALA A 453 -24.89 22.92 9.70
C ALA A 453 -23.38 23.25 9.99
N ALA A 454 -23.00 24.51 10.02
CA ALA A 454 -21.64 24.96 10.28
C ALA A 454 -21.14 24.47 11.67
N ARG A 455 -21.93 24.71 12.73
CA ARG A 455 -21.59 24.21 14.07
C ARG A 455 -21.47 22.69 14.13
N ALA A 456 -22.38 21.98 13.45
CA ALA A 456 -22.37 20.53 13.44
C ALA A 456 -21.21 19.95 12.60
N TYR A 457 -20.81 20.58 11.51
CA TYR A 457 -19.61 20.21 10.76
C TYR A 457 -18.32 20.42 11.56
N LEU A 458 -18.20 21.50 12.30
CA LEU A 458 -17.07 21.74 13.20
C LEU A 458 -16.98 20.73 14.35
N ALA A 459 -18.11 20.17 14.78
CA ALA A 459 -18.13 19.14 15.79
C ALA A 459 -17.59 17.77 15.31
N ILE A 460 -17.49 17.55 13.98
CA ILE A 460 -16.79 16.38 13.44
C ILE A 460 -15.29 16.65 13.47
N PRO A 461 -14.47 15.89 14.22
CA PRO A 461 -13.03 16.12 14.29
C PRO A 461 -12.34 15.97 12.91
N ASP A 462 -11.54 16.96 12.51
CA ASP A 462 -10.70 16.88 11.31
C ASP A 462 -9.34 16.28 11.67
N GLU A 463 -9.37 14.98 11.90
CA GLU A 463 -8.22 14.15 12.25
C GLU A 463 -7.63 13.47 11.01
N ARG A 464 -6.41 12.96 11.17
CA ARG A 464 -5.61 12.37 10.09
C ARG A 464 -6.34 11.25 9.32
N ASP A 465 -7.04 10.38 10.04
CA ASP A 465 -7.74 9.23 9.46
C ASP A 465 -9.27 9.39 9.40
N ASN A 466 -9.79 10.59 9.72
CA ASN A 466 -11.23 10.86 9.71
C ASN A 466 -11.67 11.50 8.40
N TYR A 467 -12.13 10.67 7.47
CA TYR A 467 -12.64 11.11 6.17
C TYR A 467 -13.79 12.12 6.27
N PHE A 468 -14.78 11.89 7.15
CA PHE A 468 -15.91 12.82 7.27
C PHE A 468 -15.53 14.12 7.97
N GLY A 469 -14.50 14.13 8.82
CA GLY A 469 -13.91 15.36 9.34
C GLY A 469 -13.27 16.20 8.24
N TYR A 470 -12.53 15.57 7.35
CA TYR A 470 -12.01 16.20 6.15
C TYR A 470 -13.15 16.74 5.26
N ARG A 471 -14.16 15.92 4.93
CA ARG A 471 -15.30 16.37 4.10
C ARG A 471 -16.06 17.51 4.74
N ALA A 472 -16.25 17.48 6.06
CA ALA A 472 -16.86 18.59 6.80
C ALA A 472 -16.07 19.90 6.65
N THR A 473 -14.73 19.84 6.67
CA THR A 473 -13.86 21.00 6.42
C THR A 473 -14.02 21.52 4.99
N GLU A 474 -14.07 20.64 3.98
CA GLU A 474 -14.32 21.03 2.58
C GLU A 474 -15.72 21.64 2.39
N ARG A 475 -16.76 21.11 3.05
CA ARG A 475 -18.10 21.71 3.03
C ARG A 475 -18.12 23.11 3.63
N MET A 476 -17.43 23.31 4.75
CA MET A 476 -17.29 24.63 5.36
C MET A 476 -16.62 25.66 4.43
N ARG A 477 -15.56 25.24 3.71
CA ARG A 477 -14.91 26.09 2.69
C ARG A 477 -15.84 26.41 1.53
N ALA A 478 -16.58 25.41 1.01
CA ALA A 478 -17.57 25.62 -0.03
C ALA A 478 -18.68 26.60 0.40
N LEU A 479 -19.15 26.49 1.64
CA LEU A 479 -20.12 27.44 2.21
C LEU A 479 -19.54 28.85 2.30
N MET A 480 -18.28 29.02 2.68
CA MET A 480 -17.60 30.34 2.74
C MET A 480 -17.49 31.02 1.37
N ALA A 481 -17.61 30.28 0.27
CA ALA A 481 -17.70 30.87 -1.06
C ALA A 481 -19.05 31.58 -1.32
N THR A 482 -20.09 31.29 -0.52
CA THR A 482 -21.39 31.97 -0.57
C THR A 482 -21.47 33.15 0.40
N ASP A 483 -22.28 34.18 0.08
CA ASP A 483 -22.42 35.36 0.95
C ASP A 483 -23.05 35.02 2.31
N GLU A 484 -24.03 34.15 2.36
CA GLU A 484 -24.66 33.69 3.61
C GLU A 484 -23.70 32.85 4.45
N GLY A 485 -23.01 31.90 3.84
CA GLY A 485 -22.01 31.09 4.52
C GLY A 485 -20.86 31.95 5.06
N ARG A 486 -20.37 32.91 4.27
CA ARG A 486 -19.32 33.83 4.71
C ARG A 486 -19.74 34.65 5.91
N ARG A 487 -20.94 35.25 5.87
CA ARG A 487 -21.50 36.03 7.01
C ARG A 487 -21.61 35.17 8.29
N THR A 488 -21.86 33.89 8.14
CA THR A 488 -22.00 32.91 9.25
C THR A 488 -20.66 32.44 9.78
N ILE A 489 -19.71 32.07 8.89
CA ILE A 489 -18.51 31.31 9.24
C ILE A 489 -17.34 32.23 9.60
N GLU A 490 -17.16 33.41 8.94
CA GLU A 490 -16.09 34.33 9.26
C GLU A 490 -16.06 34.79 10.73
N PRO A 491 -17.20 35.15 11.37
CA PRO A 491 -17.19 35.46 12.80
C PRO A 491 -16.71 34.32 13.66
N MET A 492 -17.06 33.07 13.30
CA MET A 492 -16.60 31.86 14.01
C MET A 492 -15.08 31.71 13.87
N ALA A 493 -14.54 31.89 12.66
CA ALA A 493 -13.10 31.83 12.41
C ALA A 493 -12.31 32.84 13.22
N ARG A 494 -12.80 34.12 13.26
CA ARG A 494 -12.20 35.20 14.09
C ARG A 494 -12.25 34.88 15.58
N ALA A 495 -13.39 34.32 16.05
CA ALA A 495 -13.56 33.97 17.47
C ALA A 495 -12.58 32.86 17.90
N TYR A 496 -12.47 31.79 17.11
CA TYR A 496 -11.51 30.70 17.39
C TYR A 496 -10.06 31.17 17.36
N ARG A 497 -9.69 32.03 16.41
CA ARG A 497 -8.33 32.62 16.34
C ARG A 497 -8.03 33.47 17.59
N ALA A 498 -8.96 34.33 18.02
CA ALA A 498 -8.82 35.14 19.24
C ALA A 498 -8.72 34.27 20.50
N GLN A 499 -9.57 33.23 20.59
CA GLN A 499 -9.55 32.27 21.68
C GLN A 499 -8.21 31.53 21.76
N ALA A 500 -7.67 31.08 20.60
CA ALA A 500 -6.38 30.40 20.55
C ALA A 500 -5.24 31.26 21.10
N ARG A 501 -5.21 32.57 20.76
CA ARG A 501 -4.22 33.54 21.29
C ARG A 501 -4.36 33.71 22.79
N ALA A 502 -5.55 34.06 23.25
CA ALA A 502 -5.82 34.30 24.66
C ALA A 502 -5.58 33.06 25.54
N ALA A 503 -5.93 31.88 25.06
CA ALA A 503 -5.65 30.65 25.77
C ALA A 503 -4.14 30.34 25.83
N LEU A 504 -3.39 30.57 24.75
CA LEU A 504 -1.93 30.43 24.73
C LEU A 504 -1.24 31.40 25.69
N GLU A 505 -1.63 32.69 25.69
CA GLU A 505 -1.12 33.72 26.61
C GLU A 505 -1.41 33.37 28.06
N GLY A 506 -2.56 32.79 28.33
CA GLY A 506 -2.95 32.28 29.65
C GLY A 506 -2.38 30.95 30.05
N GLY A 507 -1.50 30.29 29.24
CA GLY A 507 -0.90 28.99 29.52
C GLY A 507 -1.88 27.82 29.43
N ARG A 508 -3.08 27.99 28.88
CA ARG A 508 -4.10 26.97 28.71
C ARG A 508 -3.88 26.23 27.37
N TYR A 509 -2.82 25.44 27.30
CA TYR A 509 -2.34 24.82 26.06
C TYR A 509 -3.35 23.87 25.39
N ALA A 510 -4.17 23.14 26.15
CA ALA A 510 -5.19 22.24 25.57
C ALA A 510 -6.29 23.05 24.86
N GLU A 511 -6.80 24.10 25.51
CA GLU A 511 -7.80 25.01 24.95
C GLU A 511 -7.22 25.77 23.72
N ALA A 512 -5.98 26.25 23.82
CA ALA A 512 -5.30 26.92 22.72
C ALA A 512 -5.15 25.99 21.50
N LYS A 513 -4.80 24.74 21.73
CA LYS A 513 -4.68 23.70 20.69
C LYS A 513 -6.01 23.48 19.98
N ASP A 514 -7.09 23.28 20.74
CA ASP A 514 -8.40 22.99 20.18
C ASP A 514 -8.93 24.18 19.38
N ALA A 515 -8.83 25.39 19.93
CA ALA A 515 -9.24 26.61 19.23
C ALA A 515 -8.41 26.87 17.96
N ALA A 516 -7.08 26.69 18.02
CA ALA A 516 -6.22 26.83 16.84
C ALA A 516 -6.53 25.77 15.76
N GLY A 517 -6.82 24.53 16.18
CA GLY A 517 -7.25 23.46 15.29
C GLY A 517 -8.55 23.79 14.55
N GLN A 518 -9.55 24.33 15.25
CA GLN A 518 -10.81 24.76 14.62
C GLN A 518 -10.59 25.97 13.69
N ALA A 519 -9.80 26.96 14.11
CA ALA A 519 -9.49 28.12 13.27
C ALA A 519 -8.81 27.72 11.94
N LEU A 520 -7.87 26.76 11.96
CA LEU A 520 -7.18 26.25 10.77
C LEU A 520 -8.11 25.61 9.73
N ARG A 521 -9.25 25.09 10.14
CA ARG A 521 -10.26 24.53 9.22
C ARG A 521 -10.98 25.60 8.41
N LEU A 522 -11.04 26.82 8.94
CA LEU A 522 -11.85 27.94 8.45
C LEU A 522 -11.02 29.04 7.79
N ILE A 523 -9.72 29.08 8.01
CA ILE A 523 -8.83 30.17 7.57
C ILE A 523 -7.90 29.67 6.47
N GLU A 524 -7.91 30.33 5.32
CA GLU A 524 -7.04 30.03 4.19
C GLU A 524 -5.88 31.02 4.04
N GLU A 525 -5.99 32.23 4.64
CA GLU A 525 -4.93 33.22 4.62
C GLU A 525 -3.62 32.67 5.19
N GLU A 526 -2.55 32.69 4.39
CA GLU A 526 -1.28 32.02 4.72
C GLU A 526 -0.63 32.58 5.99
N ALA A 527 -0.67 33.92 6.21
CA ALA A 527 -0.10 34.55 7.40
C ALA A 527 -0.81 34.05 8.68
N ALA A 528 -2.15 34.00 8.65
CA ALA A 528 -2.94 33.51 9.77
C ALA A 528 -2.74 31.98 9.99
N ARG A 529 -2.63 31.20 8.94
CA ARG A 529 -2.30 29.76 9.04
C ARG A 529 -0.94 29.53 9.68
N LYS A 530 0.08 30.30 9.27
CA LYS A 530 1.44 30.24 9.86
C LYS A 530 1.43 30.58 11.35
N GLU A 531 0.69 31.59 11.74
CA GLU A 531 0.49 31.96 13.15
C GLU A 531 -0.14 30.79 13.94
N LEU A 532 -1.26 30.23 13.45
CA LEU A 532 -1.98 29.14 14.10
C LEU A 532 -1.13 27.86 14.21
N LEU A 533 -0.34 27.54 13.20
CA LEU A 533 0.64 26.44 13.27
C LEU A 533 1.73 26.73 14.31
N GLY A 534 2.15 27.99 14.46
CA GLY A 534 3.05 28.44 15.53
C GLY A 534 2.47 28.22 16.92
N ILE A 535 1.18 28.50 17.12
CA ILE A 535 0.44 28.23 18.37
C ILE A 535 0.41 26.73 18.64
N LEU A 536 0.00 25.93 17.65
CA LEU A 536 -0.06 24.48 17.77
C LEU A 536 1.31 23.87 18.11
N ARG A 537 2.39 24.35 17.49
CA ARG A 537 3.76 23.89 17.81
C ARG A 537 4.09 24.08 19.29
N LYS A 538 3.76 25.27 19.85
CA LYS A 538 3.97 25.54 21.28
C LYS A 538 3.12 24.63 22.15
N CYS A 539 1.85 24.43 21.79
CA CYS A 539 0.96 23.52 22.52
C CYS A 539 1.46 22.07 22.51
N TYR A 540 1.92 21.56 21.36
CA TYR A 540 2.44 20.18 21.25
C TYR A 540 3.71 19.96 22.08
N LEU A 541 4.56 20.98 22.20
CA LEU A 541 5.75 20.90 23.05
C LEU A 541 5.40 20.91 24.55
N SER A 542 4.28 21.54 24.93
CA SER A 542 3.85 21.70 26.32
C SER A 542 2.91 20.59 26.81
N LEU A 543 2.26 19.86 25.89
CA LEU A 543 1.29 18.81 26.23
C LEU A 543 1.94 17.40 26.20
N PRO A 544 1.97 16.67 27.34
CA PRO A 544 2.64 15.36 27.42
C PRO A 544 2.17 14.33 26.36
N ALA A 545 0.88 14.36 26.00
CA ALA A 545 0.31 13.45 25.02
C ALA A 545 0.95 13.58 23.61
N TYR A 546 1.55 14.74 23.31
CA TYR A 546 2.15 15.04 21.99
C TYR A 546 3.68 14.87 21.98
N ALA A 547 4.30 14.64 23.15
CA ALA A 547 5.74 14.49 23.28
C ALA A 547 6.33 13.28 22.51
N ALA A 548 5.51 12.27 22.24
CA ALA A 548 5.94 11.08 21.51
C ALA A 548 6.50 11.39 20.13
N ALA A 549 5.97 12.39 19.42
CA ALA A 549 6.44 12.78 18.10
C ALA A 549 7.89 13.32 18.11
N SER A 550 8.31 13.99 19.19
CA SER A 550 9.65 14.56 19.31
C SER A 550 10.76 13.53 19.48
N ARG A 551 10.41 12.29 19.81
CA ARG A 551 11.38 11.17 19.98
C ARG A 551 11.93 10.67 18.65
N TYR A 552 11.20 10.88 17.55
CA TYR A 552 11.58 10.38 16.24
C TYR A 552 12.51 11.38 15.55
N ARG A 553 13.80 11.24 15.83
CA ARG A 553 14.86 11.99 15.13
C ARG A 553 15.89 10.97 14.64
N LEU A 554 16.18 11.02 13.33
CA LEU A 554 17.24 10.22 12.77
C LEU A 554 18.59 10.70 13.31
N ILE A 555 19.36 9.81 13.89
CA ILE A 555 20.75 10.07 14.27
C ILE A 555 21.62 9.67 13.08
N PRO A 556 22.39 10.59 12.48
CA PRO A 556 23.30 10.25 11.39
C PRO A 556 24.26 9.13 11.83
N VAL A 557 24.36 8.07 11.05
CA VAL A 557 25.31 6.99 11.31
C VAL A 557 26.69 7.47 10.88
N ALA A 558 27.59 7.66 11.84
CA ALA A 558 29.00 7.90 11.54
C ALA A 558 29.67 6.59 11.05
N ARG A 559 30.64 6.69 10.13
CA ARG A 559 31.35 5.55 9.51
C ARG A 559 31.94 4.55 10.54
N GLY A 560 32.27 4.98 11.74
CA GLY A 560 32.84 4.15 12.82
C GLY A 560 31.80 3.51 13.75
N PHE A 561 30.54 3.86 13.65
CA PHE A 561 29.53 3.51 14.65
C PHE A 561 29.06 2.04 14.56
N ILE A 562 29.08 1.44 13.37
CA ILE A 562 28.70 0.03 13.14
C ILE A 562 29.89 -0.91 13.39
N ALA A 563 31.12 -0.42 13.33
CA ALA A 563 32.35 -1.21 13.42
C ALA A 563 32.75 -1.67 14.86
N GLN A 564 32.05 -1.25 15.90
CA GLN A 564 32.44 -1.55 17.31
C GLN A 564 31.93 -2.89 17.86
N SER A 565 31.23 -3.72 17.07
CA SER A 565 30.90 -5.08 17.51
C SER A 565 32.01 -6.04 17.10
N LYS A 566 32.86 -6.41 18.07
CA LYS A 566 33.86 -7.48 18.07
C LYS A 566 34.38 -7.96 16.71
N GLN A 567 35.54 -7.44 16.30
CA GLN A 567 36.34 -7.95 15.20
C GLN A 567 36.76 -9.40 15.45
N GLY A 568 36.20 -10.33 14.63
CA GLY A 568 36.90 -11.55 14.28
C GLY A 568 37.76 -11.25 13.05
N GLU A 569 39.06 -11.52 13.13
CA GLU A 569 39.99 -11.27 12.05
C GLU A 569 39.62 -12.07 10.80
N GLY A 570 39.42 -11.41 9.65
CA GLY A 570 39.54 -12.02 8.33
C GLY A 570 38.34 -12.00 7.38
N GLU A 571 37.10 -11.75 7.84
CA GLU A 571 35.93 -11.66 6.93
C GLU A 571 35.32 -10.25 6.94
N THR A 572 35.02 -9.72 5.75
CA THR A 572 34.24 -8.49 5.62
C THR A 572 32.83 -8.76 6.16
N THR A 573 32.52 -8.26 7.34
CA THR A 573 31.21 -8.51 7.97
C THR A 573 30.08 -7.77 7.24
N HIS A 574 28.88 -8.31 7.28
CA HIS A 574 27.66 -7.63 6.81
C HIS A 574 27.51 -6.22 7.38
N GLN A 575 27.94 -6.02 8.64
CA GLN A 575 27.91 -4.71 9.31
C GLN A 575 28.88 -3.70 8.68
N THR A 576 30.08 -4.15 8.27
CA THR A 576 31.05 -3.30 7.58
C THR A 576 30.53 -2.87 6.21
N LEU A 577 29.97 -3.80 5.44
CA LEU A 577 29.34 -3.52 4.14
C LEU A 577 28.16 -2.57 4.29
N ALA A 578 27.28 -2.81 5.27
CA ALA A 578 26.16 -1.93 5.57
C ALA A 578 26.59 -0.50 5.88
N SER A 579 27.65 -0.35 6.72
CA SER A 579 28.23 0.96 7.03
C SER A 579 28.71 1.69 5.79
N GLU A 580 29.40 0.98 4.91
CA GLU A 580 29.94 1.57 3.69
C GLU A 580 28.82 2.02 2.76
N PHE A 581 27.80 1.19 2.53
CA PHE A 581 26.65 1.56 1.71
C PHE A 581 25.85 2.72 2.27
N VAL A 582 25.58 2.71 3.59
CA VAL A 582 24.91 3.81 4.27
C VAL A 582 25.76 5.08 4.19
N PHE A 583 27.08 5.01 4.28
CA PHE A 583 28.00 6.14 4.07
C PHE A 583 27.88 6.69 2.64
N LEU A 584 27.81 5.86 1.63
CA LEU A 584 27.67 6.24 0.22
C LEU A 584 26.24 6.72 -0.14
N GLY A 585 25.26 6.58 0.75
CA GLY A 585 23.85 6.87 0.48
C GLY A 585 23.13 5.81 -0.37
N LEU A 586 23.73 4.61 -0.48
CA LEU A 586 23.21 3.43 -1.18
C LEU A 586 22.43 2.57 -0.19
N TYR A 587 21.22 3.04 0.16
CA TYR A 587 20.43 2.45 1.23
C TYR A 587 19.80 1.11 0.90
N ASP A 588 19.53 0.83 -0.37
CA ASP A 588 18.97 -0.43 -0.87
C ASP A 588 19.92 -1.62 -0.59
N GLU A 589 21.21 -1.46 -0.89
CA GLU A 589 22.26 -2.44 -0.54
C GLU A 589 22.52 -2.45 0.97
N GLY A 590 22.61 -1.26 1.59
CA GLY A 590 22.89 -1.13 3.02
C GLY A 590 21.87 -1.82 3.91
N VAL A 591 20.59 -1.70 3.62
CA VAL A 591 19.50 -2.38 4.35
C VAL A 591 19.57 -3.90 4.18
N THR A 592 19.94 -4.38 3.00
CA THR A 592 20.10 -5.82 2.73
C THR A 592 21.18 -6.41 3.64
N GLU A 593 22.33 -5.74 3.73
CA GLU A 593 23.43 -6.16 4.60
C GLU A 593 23.08 -6.06 6.09
N LEU A 594 22.37 -5.01 6.52
CA LEU A 594 21.89 -4.87 7.90
C LEU A 594 20.93 -6.00 8.29
N ALA A 595 20.07 -6.43 7.38
CA ALA A 595 19.12 -7.52 7.61
C ALA A 595 19.85 -8.87 7.78
N ASP A 596 20.83 -9.18 6.95
CA ASP A 596 21.57 -10.43 6.96
C ASP A 596 22.63 -10.46 8.08
N GLY A 597 23.16 -9.31 8.50
CA GLY A 597 24.10 -9.16 9.61
C GLY A 597 23.53 -9.37 11.01
N GLY A 598 22.29 -9.82 11.12
CA GLY A 598 21.66 -10.20 12.39
C GLY A 598 21.02 -9.07 13.18
N LEU A 599 20.97 -7.83 12.68
CA LEU A 599 20.10 -6.80 13.25
C LEU A 599 18.62 -7.15 13.06
N ALA A 600 18.30 -8.03 12.10
CA ALA A 600 17.00 -8.64 11.89
C ALA A 600 16.84 -10.04 12.54
N ALA A 601 17.85 -10.62 13.15
CA ALA A 601 17.83 -12.00 13.68
C ALA A 601 16.96 -12.21 14.95
N GLY A 602 16.03 -11.31 15.22
CA GLY A 602 14.95 -11.46 16.18
C GLY A 602 13.60 -11.87 15.60
N SER A 603 13.45 -11.93 14.28
CA SER A 603 12.14 -12.23 13.68
C SER A 603 12.26 -13.06 12.41
N GLN A 604 12.06 -14.39 12.54
CA GLN A 604 11.47 -15.11 11.42
C GLN A 604 10.09 -14.49 11.19
N ILE A 605 9.97 -13.66 10.16
CA ILE A 605 8.66 -13.23 9.67
C ILE A 605 8.03 -14.45 9.01
N ASN A 606 7.33 -15.25 9.80
CA ASN A 606 6.36 -16.20 9.28
C ASN A 606 5.23 -15.39 8.64
N ASN A 607 5.11 -15.48 7.33
CA ASN A 607 4.03 -14.89 6.52
C ASN A 607 2.62 -15.41 6.85
N SER A 608 2.43 -16.12 7.96
CA SER A 608 1.16 -16.76 8.33
C SER A 608 0.35 -16.08 9.42
N SER A 609 0.78 -14.92 9.97
CA SER A 609 -0.06 -14.24 10.97
C SER A 609 -0.08 -12.71 10.80
N ARG A 610 -1.21 -12.21 10.38
CA ARG A 610 -1.53 -10.79 10.16
C ARG A 610 -1.48 -9.90 11.42
N ASN A 611 -1.13 -10.41 12.62
CA ASN A 611 -1.29 -9.67 13.87
C ASN A 611 -0.11 -9.71 14.87
N ALA A 612 1.09 -10.21 14.51
CA ALA A 612 2.17 -10.40 15.49
C ALA A 612 3.46 -9.61 15.23
N ALA A 613 3.53 -8.72 14.22
CA ALA A 613 4.78 -8.11 13.78
C ALA A 613 5.33 -6.99 14.68
N THR A 614 4.62 -6.57 15.73
CA THR A 614 5.02 -5.42 16.57
C THR A 614 5.69 -5.78 17.88
N SER A 615 5.62 -7.05 18.32
CA SER A 615 6.05 -7.43 19.69
C SER A 615 7.51 -7.87 19.82
N HIS A 616 8.20 -8.29 18.76
CA HIS A 616 9.53 -8.91 18.87
C HIS A 616 10.72 -8.02 18.50
N TYR A 617 10.49 -6.81 18.02
CA TYR A 617 11.59 -5.85 17.74
C TYR A 617 12.21 -5.23 19.00
N THR A 618 11.55 -5.32 20.15
CA THR A 618 11.91 -4.57 21.34
C THR A 618 12.87 -5.25 22.30
N THR A 619 13.10 -6.58 22.23
CA THR A 619 13.72 -7.30 23.35
C THR A 619 15.20 -7.63 23.19
N ARG A 620 15.81 -7.54 22.00
CA ARG A 620 17.23 -7.83 21.80
C ARG A 620 18.08 -6.64 21.32
N ALA A 621 17.44 -5.55 20.95
CA ALA A 621 18.11 -4.28 20.62
C ALA A 621 18.58 -3.50 21.85
N ALA A 622 18.25 -3.95 23.06
CA ALA A 622 18.52 -3.23 24.30
C ALA A 622 20.01 -3.07 24.66
N SER A 623 20.92 -3.83 24.05
CA SER A 623 22.36 -3.77 24.37
C SER A 623 23.19 -2.82 23.48
N ILE A 624 22.55 -2.18 22.46
CA ILE A 624 23.20 -1.16 21.60
C ILE A 624 22.72 0.26 21.98
N HIS A 625 21.97 0.38 23.05
CA HIS A 625 21.01 1.44 23.36
C HIS A 625 21.54 2.71 24.02
N GLU A 626 22.82 2.83 24.35
CA GLU A 626 23.23 3.99 25.16
C GLU A 626 23.65 5.25 24.38
N ALA A 627 23.73 5.20 23.04
CA ALA A 627 24.23 6.37 22.28
C ALA A 627 23.45 6.75 21.00
N SER A 628 22.47 5.99 20.50
CA SER A 628 21.90 6.28 19.16
C SER A 628 20.47 5.84 18.98
N GLY A 629 19.47 6.53 19.36
CA GLY A 629 18.10 6.35 18.90
C GLY A 629 17.60 4.90 18.66
N ASP A 630 16.31 4.72 18.42
CA ASP A 630 15.70 3.41 18.15
C ASP A 630 16.23 2.76 16.84
N PRO A 631 16.92 1.61 16.89
CA PRO A 631 17.47 0.94 15.70
C PRO A 631 16.39 0.55 14.68
N ALA A 632 15.19 0.18 15.16
CA ALA A 632 14.06 -0.15 14.29
C ALA A 632 13.60 1.08 13.50
N TYR A 633 13.62 2.26 14.10
CA TYR A 633 13.34 3.51 13.43
C TYR A 633 14.38 3.83 12.35
N SER A 634 15.67 3.69 12.66
CA SER A 634 16.74 3.92 11.69
C SER A 634 16.66 2.95 10.51
N MET A 635 16.41 1.66 10.77
CA MET A 635 16.15 0.65 9.73
C MET A 635 14.95 1.00 8.86
N ALA A 636 13.88 1.50 9.47
CA ALA A 636 12.71 1.93 8.72
C ALA A 636 13.02 3.13 7.81
N VAL A 637 13.76 4.14 8.32
CA VAL A 637 14.18 5.30 7.51
C VAL A 637 15.07 4.87 6.36
N TYR A 638 16.07 4.02 6.60
CA TYR A 638 16.95 3.53 5.54
C TYR A 638 16.20 2.68 4.50
N SER A 639 15.30 1.80 4.95
CA SER A 639 14.44 1.04 4.03
C SER A 639 13.60 1.95 3.14
N ASN A 640 13.03 3.03 3.70
CA ASN A 640 12.27 3.99 2.92
C ASN A 640 13.14 4.76 1.92
N ARG A 641 14.34 5.19 2.33
CA ARG A 641 15.29 5.88 1.45
C ARG A 641 15.81 4.99 0.32
N GLY A 642 15.92 3.66 0.56
CA GLY A 642 16.29 2.64 -0.41
C GLY A 642 15.14 2.10 -1.27
N ASP A 643 14.04 2.82 -1.41
CA ASP A 643 12.84 2.42 -2.17
C ASP A 643 12.14 1.13 -1.67
N GLN A 644 12.47 0.69 -0.45
CA GLN A 644 11.86 -0.46 0.21
C GLN A 644 10.79 -0.01 1.24
N ALA A 645 9.98 0.97 0.86
CA ALA A 645 8.96 1.55 1.74
C ALA A 645 8.02 0.50 2.34
N TYR A 646 7.75 -0.60 1.63
CA TYR A 646 6.92 -1.71 2.13
C TYR A 646 7.48 -2.37 3.39
N ARG A 647 8.81 -2.34 3.60
CA ARG A 647 9.45 -2.83 4.84
C ARG A 647 9.32 -1.83 5.98
N ALA A 648 9.36 -0.54 5.65
CA ALA A 648 9.36 0.55 6.62
C ALA A 648 7.96 0.96 7.08
N ILE A 649 6.93 0.82 6.23
CA ILE A 649 5.59 1.37 6.47
C ILE A 649 4.91 0.81 7.72
N ALA A 650 5.18 -0.44 8.08
CA ALA A 650 4.63 -1.06 9.29
C ALA A 650 5.12 -0.34 10.55
N PHE A 651 6.38 0.08 10.58
CA PHE A 651 6.92 0.91 11.65
C PHE A 651 6.26 2.29 11.66
N GLY A 652 6.16 2.95 10.48
CA GLY A 652 5.51 4.24 10.33
C GLY A 652 4.04 4.22 10.80
N GLU A 653 3.27 3.21 10.42
CA GLU A 653 1.89 3.02 10.87
C GLU A 653 1.79 2.77 12.38
N SER A 654 2.74 2.02 12.96
CA SER A 654 2.79 1.79 14.42
C SER A 654 3.12 3.09 15.17
N ALA A 655 4.12 3.84 14.70
CA ALA A 655 4.47 5.14 15.26
C ALA A 655 3.32 6.15 15.13
N ALA A 656 2.60 6.14 14.00
CA ALA A 656 1.44 6.98 13.78
C ALA A 656 0.30 6.72 14.79
N LYS A 657 0.11 5.48 15.23
CA LYS A 657 -0.88 5.14 16.26
C LYS A 657 -0.50 5.70 17.65
N ALA A 658 0.78 5.83 17.95
CA ALA A 658 1.27 6.39 19.20
C ALA A 658 1.16 7.93 19.26
N ILE A 659 0.90 8.59 18.13
CA ILE A 659 0.77 10.04 18.02
C ILE A 659 -0.70 10.40 17.89
N PRO A 660 -1.22 11.38 18.66
CA PRO A 660 -2.61 11.82 18.56
C PRO A 660 -3.04 12.09 17.12
N GLN A 661 -4.26 11.70 16.78
CA GLN A 661 -4.78 11.78 15.41
C GLN A 661 -4.95 13.22 14.93
N ASP A 662 -5.12 14.18 15.84
CA ASP A 662 -5.21 15.61 15.59
C ASP A 662 -3.83 16.31 15.47
N TYR A 663 -2.71 15.56 15.63
CA TYR A 663 -1.38 16.11 15.40
C TYR A 663 -1.19 16.48 13.92
N ARG A 664 -0.91 17.74 13.64
CA ARG A 664 -0.80 18.28 12.28
C ARG A 664 0.45 17.74 11.58
N LEU A 665 0.26 17.21 10.37
CA LEU A 665 1.35 16.62 9.56
C LEU A 665 2.44 17.65 9.25
N GLU A 666 2.06 18.91 9.09
CA GLU A 666 2.98 20.04 8.84
C GLU A 666 3.98 20.27 9.98
N LEU A 667 3.69 19.77 11.18
CA LEU A 667 4.51 19.95 12.38
C LEU A 667 5.25 18.68 12.82
N MET A 668 4.99 17.53 12.18
CA MET A 668 5.70 16.28 12.49
C MET A 668 7.15 16.30 12.00
N PRO A 669 8.09 15.58 12.65
CA PRO A 669 9.43 15.35 12.12
C PRO A 669 9.38 14.77 10.70
N ARG A 670 10.26 15.26 9.83
CA ARG A 670 10.25 14.90 8.39
C ARG A 670 10.39 13.40 8.18
N ASP A 671 11.43 12.77 8.76
CA ASP A 671 11.68 11.34 8.60
C ASP A 671 10.49 10.50 9.07
N LEU A 672 9.83 10.87 10.17
CA LEU A 672 8.65 10.16 10.66
C LEU A 672 7.47 10.28 9.68
N VAL A 673 7.23 11.49 9.16
CA VAL A 673 6.15 11.72 8.20
C VAL A 673 6.38 10.93 6.92
N GLU A 674 7.63 10.86 6.44
CA GLU A 674 7.99 10.06 5.27
C GLU A 674 7.85 8.55 5.50
N LEU A 675 7.91 8.07 6.75
CA LEU A 675 7.57 6.67 7.06
C LEU A 675 6.06 6.41 7.08
N ILE A 676 5.27 7.40 7.48
CA ILE A 676 3.80 7.28 7.49
C ILE A 676 3.24 7.42 6.07
N TYR A 677 3.78 8.37 5.30
CA TYR A 677 3.41 8.68 3.92
C TYR A 677 4.66 8.65 3.02
N PRO A 678 5.25 7.47 2.79
CA PRO A 678 6.43 7.36 1.94
C PRO A 678 6.10 7.65 0.48
N ALA A 679 7.10 8.09 -0.27
CA ALA A 679 7.02 8.29 -1.72
C ALA A 679 8.13 7.51 -2.43
N PRO A 680 8.09 6.16 -2.43
CA PRO A 680 9.04 5.35 -3.17
C PRO A 680 8.78 5.42 -4.68
N TYR A 681 9.72 4.90 -5.49
CA TYR A 681 9.59 4.80 -6.94
C TYR A 681 9.29 6.14 -7.63
N ARG A 682 9.77 7.25 -7.07
CA ARG A 682 9.48 8.64 -7.54
C ARG A 682 9.71 8.83 -9.02
N ASP A 683 10.79 8.24 -9.54
CA ASP A 683 11.19 8.41 -10.94
C ASP A 683 10.14 7.84 -11.90
N SER A 684 9.55 6.70 -11.56
CA SER A 684 8.47 6.10 -12.35
C SER A 684 7.22 6.97 -12.34
N PHE A 685 6.80 7.44 -11.15
CA PHE A 685 5.65 8.35 -11.05
C PHE A 685 5.89 9.69 -11.77
N ALA A 686 7.08 10.28 -11.62
CA ALA A 686 7.44 11.55 -12.26
C ALA A 686 7.56 11.41 -13.79
N ARG A 687 7.96 10.26 -14.29
CA ARG A 687 8.10 9.98 -15.74
C ARG A 687 6.75 9.90 -16.43
N TYR A 688 5.81 9.12 -15.88
CA TYR A 688 4.57 8.79 -16.60
C TYR A 688 3.40 9.74 -16.31
N SER A 689 3.31 10.30 -15.10
CA SER A 689 2.13 11.06 -14.67
C SER A 689 1.92 12.38 -15.43
N PRO A 690 2.95 13.23 -15.70
CA PRO A 690 2.75 14.50 -16.37
C PRO A 690 2.20 14.37 -17.79
N ALA A 691 2.74 13.41 -18.57
CA ALA A 691 2.30 13.17 -19.94
C ALA A 691 0.81 12.74 -20.01
N ALA A 692 0.35 12.01 -19.01
CA ALA A 692 -1.03 11.58 -18.89
C ALA A 692 -1.96 12.62 -18.22
N ARG A 693 -1.42 13.75 -17.76
CA ARG A 693 -2.14 14.78 -16.96
C ARG A 693 -2.76 14.23 -15.68
N VAL A 694 -2.09 13.28 -15.07
CA VAL A 694 -2.50 12.65 -13.81
C VAL A 694 -1.67 13.23 -12.68
N ASP A 695 -2.30 13.53 -11.55
CA ASP A 695 -1.55 13.93 -10.34
C ASP A 695 -0.84 12.69 -9.76
N PRO A 696 0.51 12.65 -9.74
CA PRO A 696 1.25 11.50 -9.23
C PRO A 696 0.95 11.18 -7.76
N ARG A 697 0.54 12.18 -6.96
CA ARG A 697 0.17 12.00 -5.55
C ARG A 697 -1.11 11.18 -5.38
N LEU A 698 -2.04 11.24 -6.36
CA LEU A 698 -3.22 10.40 -6.39
C LEU A 698 -2.84 8.93 -6.63
N VAL A 699 -1.98 8.67 -7.63
CA VAL A 699 -1.53 7.30 -7.94
C VAL A 699 -0.67 6.73 -6.81
N LEU A 700 0.16 7.56 -6.18
CA LEU A 700 0.93 7.18 -5.00
C LEU A 700 0.01 6.78 -3.83
N SER A 701 -1.12 7.48 -3.65
CA SER A 701 -2.12 7.15 -2.63
C SER A 701 -2.81 5.81 -2.90
N LEU A 702 -3.04 5.49 -4.17
CA LEU A 702 -3.51 4.18 -4.61
C LEU A 702 -2.49 3.09 -4.24
N ALA A 703 -1.22 3.24 -4.64
CA ALA A 703 -0.17 2.26 -4.34
C ALA A 703 -0.01 1.99 -2.83
N ARG A 704 -0.16 3.04 -2.01
CA ARG A 704 -0.16 2.91 -0.54
C ARG A 704 -1.31 2.04 -0.05
N GLN A 705 -2.51 2.20 -0.59
CA GLN A 705 -3.69 1.43 -0.18
C GLN A 705 -3.68 0.01 -0.73
N GLU A 706 -3.25 -0.18 -1.98
CA GLU A 706 -3.28 -1.46 -2.68
C GLU A 706 -2.30 -2.49 -2.10
N SER A 707 -1.05 -2.10 -1.92
CA SER A 707 0.03 -3.02 -1.55
C SER A 707 0.89 -2.57 -0.39
N ARG A 708 0.65 -1.37 0.17
CA ARG A 708 1.64 -0.71 1.05
C ARG A 708 3.01 -0.61 0.39
N PHE A 709 3.03 -0.34 -0.89
CA PHE A 709 4.22 -0.28 -1.73
C PHE A 709 5.00 -1.59 -1.87
N ASN A 710 4.39 -2.73 -1.59
CA ASN A 710 5.03 -4.03 -1.84
C ASN A 710 4.76 -4.50 -3.27
N PRO A 711 5.77 -4.52 -4.15
CA PRO A 711 5.58 -4.90 -5.55
C PRO A 711 5.32 -6.41 -5.74
N SER A 712 5.58 -7.25 -4.74
CA SER A 712 5.50 -8.71 -4.86
C SER A 712 4.19 -9.30 -4.32
N VAL A 713 3.19 -8.46 -3.98
CA VAL A 713 1.93 -8.95 -3.39
C VAL A 713 1.00 -9.50 -4.46
N LYS A 714 0.39 -10.66 -4.15
CA LYS A 714 -0.77 -11.20 -4.85
C LYS A 714 -1.95 -11.32 -3.88
N SER A 715 -3.12 -10.83 -4.28
CA SER A 715 -4.36 -10.94 -3.50
C SER A 715 -5.08 -12.27 -3.74
N ALA A 716 -6.04 -12.60 -2.87
CA ALA A 716 -6.93 -13.76 -3.07
C ALA A 716 -7.80 -13.65 -4.35
N ALA A 717 -7.98 -12.43 -4.88
CA ALA A 717 -8.69 -12.18 -6.13
C ALA A 717 -7.75 -12.16 -7.36
N SER A 718 -6.53 -12.70 -7.22
CA SER A 718 -5.47 -12.72 -8.25
C SER A 718 -4.98 -11.34 -8.71
N ALA A 719 -5.25 -10.27 -7.96
CA ALA A 719 -4.64 -8.97 -8.22
C ALA A 719 -3.15 -9.01 -7.82
N ARG A 720 -2.28 -8.41 -8.63
CA ARG A 720 -0.82 -8.53 -8.54
C ARG A 720 -0.11 -7.19 -8.49
N GLY A 721 1.02 -7.19 -7.81
CA GLY A 721 2.02 -6.13 -7.85
C GLY A 721 1.66 -4.90 -7.03
N LEU A 722 2.47 -3.85 -7.23
CA LEU A 722 2.41 -2.59 -6.51
C LEU A 722 1.01 -1.95 -6.47
N LEU A 723 0.28 -2.06 -7.57
CA LEU A 723 -1.00 -1.40 -7.83
C LEU A 723 -2.15 -2.39 -8.03
N GLN A 724 -1.93 -3.66 -7.66
CA GLN A 724 -2.92 -4.73 -7.57
C GLN A 724 -3.78 -4.89 -8.84
N PHE A 725 -3.12 -5.00 -9.99
CA PHE A 725 -3.84 -5.26 -11.24
C PHE A 725 -4.39 -6.67 -11.29
N ILE A 726 -5.65 -6.78 -11.69
CA ILE A 726 -6.22 -8.06 -12.10
C ILE A 726 -5.76 -8.40 -13.52
N PRO A 727 -5.63 -9.70 -13.87
CA PRO A 727 -5.04 -10.13 -15.13
C PRO A 727 -5.63 -9.46 -16.37
N GLU A 728 -6.95 -9.39 -16.45
CA GLU A 728 -7.65 -8.85 -17.62
C GLU A 728 -7.39 -7.36 -17.81
N THR A 729 -7.37 -6.61 -16.72
CA THR A 729 -7.10 -5.15 -16.76
C THR A 729 -5.65 -4.90 -17.15
N ALA A 730 -4.70 -5.66 -16.59
CA ALA A 730 -3.28 -5.54 -16.92
C ALA A 730 -3.03 -5.82 -18.40
N ALA A 731 -3.55 -6.93 -18.92
CA ALA A 731 -3.38 -7.32 -20.32
C ALA A 731 -3.98 -6.29 -21.29
N LYS A 732 -5.20 -5.79 -20.99
CA LYS A 732 -5.86 -4.73 -21.77
C LYS A 732 -5.00 -3.48 -21.83
N LEU A 733 -4.60 -2.96 -20.67
CA LEU A 733 -3.83 -1.71 -20.58
C LEU A 733 -2.44 -1.85 -21.23
N ALA A 734 -1.78 -2.99 -21.07
CA ALA A 734 -0.49 -3.26 -21.72
C ALA A 734 -0.61 -3.27 -23.24
N ALA A 735 -1.68 -3.88 -23.78
CA ALA A 735 -1.95 -3.85 -25.23
C ALA A 735 -2.23 -2.42 -25.72
N GLU A 736 -3.01 -1.62 -24.98
CA GLU A 736 -3.28 -0.21 -25.29
C GLU A 736 -2.03 0.67 -25.20
N GLU A 737 -1.07 0.33 -24.33
CA GLU A 737 0.23 0.99 -24.21
C GLU A 737 1.27 0.48 -25.23
N GLY A 738 0.89 -0.45 -26.11
CA GLY A 738 1.77 -1.00 -27.15
C GLY A 738 2.89 -1.92 -26.62
N MET A 739 2.72 -2.51 -25.46
CA MET A 739 3.68 -3.46 -24.86
C MET A 739 3.53 -4.83 -25.51
N LYS A 740 4.30 -5.10 -26.58
CA LYS A 740 4.16 -6.30 -27.43
C LYS A 740 4.51 -7.61 -26.73
N ASP A 741 5.49 -7.57 -25.85
CA ASP A 741 6.04 -8.75 -25.16
C ASP A 741 5.61 -8.77 -23.69
N PHE A 742 4.45 -8.16 -23.37
CA PHE A 742 3.96 -8.10 -22.00
C PHE A 742 3.57 -9.48 -21.47
N GLU A 743 4.15 -9.84 -20.36
CA GLU A 743 3.74 -10.98 -19.53
C GLU A 743 3.06 -10.49 -18.26
N LEU A 744 2.12 -11.29 -17.73
CA LEU A 744 1.34 -10.88 -16.56
C LEU A 744 2.22 -10.59 -15.32
N ASP A 745 3.35 -11.27 -15.21
CA ASP A 745 4.29 -11.08 -14.10
C ASP A 745 5.11 -9.78 -14.20
N ASP A 746 5.08 -9.08 -15.34
CA ASP A 746 5.69 -7.75 -15.49
C ASP A 746 5.07 -6.72 -14.54
N VAL A 747 3.81 -6.93 -14.09
CA VAL A 747 3.17 -6.06 -13.09
C VAL A 747 3.83 -6.10 -11.71
N TYR A 748 4.71 -7.06 -11.44
CA TYR A 748 5.54 -7.08 -10.24
C TYR A 748 6.72 -6.10 -10.34
N THR A 749 7.04 -5.62 -11.55
CA THR A 749 8.01 -4.54 -11.76
C THR A 749 7.36 -3.18 -11.47
N PRO A 750 7.85 -2.41 -10.50
CA PRO A 750 7.23 -1.15 -10.11
C PRO A 750 7.01 -0.16 -11.26
N GLU A 751 7.97 -0.06 -12.16
CA GLU A 751 7.88 0.85 -13.32
C GLU A 751 6.71 0.47 -14.25
N VAL A 752 6.55 -0.81 -14.57
CA VAL A 752 5.43 -1.31 -15.38
C VAL A 752 4.10 -1.07 -14.67
N ALA A 753 4.03 -1.43 -13.39
CA ALA A 753 2.81 -1.22 -12.60
C ALA A 753 2.39 0.26 -12.55
N VAL A 754 3.34 1.18 -12.34
CA VAL A 754 3.08 2.63 -12.32
C VAL A 754 2.62 3.13 -13.70
N ARG A 755 3.27 2.70 -14.78
CA ARG A 755 2.90 3.08 -16.16
C ARG A 755 1.46 2.69 -16.45
N LEU A 756 1.08 1.44 -16.19
CA LEU A 756 -0.28 0.95 -16.39
C LEU A 756 -1.31 1.66 -15.50
N ALA A 757 -0.95 1.95 -14.23
CA ALA A 757 -1.85 2.64 -13.32
C ALA A 757 -2.10 4.10 -13.71
N VAL A 758 -1.06 4.80 -14.13
CA VAL A 758 -1.20 6.18 -14.62
C VAL A 758 -2.11 6.20 -15.85
N ARG A 759 -1.95 5.25 -16.78
CA ARG A 759 -2.83 5.11 -17.94
C ARG A 759 -4.28 4.85 -17.51
N TYR A 760 -4.52 3.89 -16.62
CA TYR A 760 -5.86 3.57 -16.16
C TYR A 760 -6.54 4.74 -15.43
N VAL A 761 -5.80 5.40 -14.52
CA VAL A 761 -6.32 6.60 -13.83
C VAL A 761 -6.62 7.72 -14.81
N ALA A 762 -5.82 7.91 -15.86
CA ALA A 762 -6.10 8.89 -16.91
C ALA A 762 -7.41 8.58 -17.65
N ASP A 763 -7.68 7.32 -17.96
CA ASP A 763 -8.91 6.90 -18.61
C ASP A 763 -10.13 7.06 -17.68
N LEU A 764 -9.98 6.75 -16.39
CA LEU A 764 -11.02 6.99 -15.39
C LEU A 764 -11.30 8.49 -15.17
N LEU A 765 -10.28 9.36 -15.25
CA LEU A 765 -10.45 10.82 -15.18
C LEU A 765 -11.21 11.38 -16.40
N LYS A 766 -11.10 10.75 -17.57
CA LYS A 766 -11.92 11.12 -18.74
C LYS A 766 -13.39 10.75 -18.53
N LEU A 767 -13.68 9.60 -17.90
CA LEU A 767 -15.03 9.16 -17.58
C LEU A 767 -15.67 9.96 -16.43
N PHE A 768 -14.86 10.34 -15.45
CA PHE A 768 -15.28 11.03 -14.23
C PHE A 768 -14.46 12.31 -14.00
N PRO A 769 -14.59 13.34 -14.87
CA PRO A 769 -13.80 14.57 -14.78
C PRO A 769 -14.00 15.27 -13.44
N GLU A 770 -12.92 15.78 -12.86
CA GLU A 770 -12.93 16.53 -11.60
C GLU A 770 -13.49 15.78 -10.38
N ASN A 771 -13.67 14.45 -10.49
CA ASN A 771 -14.25 13.64 -9.42
C ASN A 771 -13.30 12.51 -8.98
N PRO A 772 -12.27 12.80 -8.18
CA PRO A 772 -11.32 11.78 -7.71
C PRO A 772 -12.00 10.65 -6.90
N HIS A 773 -13.11 10.92 -6.22
CA HIS A 773 -13.85 9.90 -5.47
C HIS A 773 -14.46 8.85 -6.41
N ALA A 774 -15.02 9.29 -7.55
CA ALA A 774 -15.52 8.39 -8.58
C ALA A 774 -14.39 7.58 -9.21
N VAL A 775 -13.25 8.22 -9.52
CA VAL A 775 -12.06 7.56 -10.05
C VAL A 775 -11.58 6.46 -9.11
N LEU A 776 -11.45 6.75 -7.81
CA LEU A 776 -11.01 5.78 -6.80
C LEU A 776 -12.00 4.63 -6.62
N ALA A 777 -13.29 4.93 -6.61
CA ALA A 777 -14.33 3.90 -6.55
C ALA A 777 -14.28 3.00 -7.80
N ALA A 778 -14.07 3.58 -8.99
CA ALA A 778 -13.97 2.84 -10.24
C ALA A 778 -12.70 1.98 -10.30
N TYR A 779 -11.57 2.49 -9.81
CA TYR A 779 -10.33 1.72 -9.71
C TYR A 779 -10.53 0.43 -8.88
N ASN A 780 -11.23 0.53 -7.76
CA ASN A 780 -11.46 -0.59 -6.85
C ASN A 780 -12.53 -1.58 -7.35
N THR A 781 -13.59 -1.11 -8.01
CA THR A 781 -14.77 -1.96 -8.29
C THR A 781 -15.27 -1.91 -9.74
N GLY A 782 -14.59 -1.18 -10.60
CA GLY A 782 -14.94 -0.99 -12.02
C GLY A 782 -15.90 0.17 -12.25
N GLU A 783 -15.76 0.79 -13.42
CA GLU A 783 -16.47 2.00 -13.85
C GLU A 783 -18.00 1.83 -13.92
N LEU A 784 -18.47 0.66 -14.37
CA LEU A 784 -19.92 0.38 -14.50
C LEU A 784 -20.66 0.45 -13.15
N ASN A 785 -20.01 0.07 -12.05
CA ASN A 785 -20.60 0.21 -10.72
C ASN A 785 -20.75 1.68 -10.34
N VAL A 786 -19.73 2.49 -10.63
CA VAL A 786 -19.71 3.92 -10.29
C VAL A 786 -20.74 4.69 -11.12
N GLU A 787 -20.85 4.43 -12.42
CA GLU A 787 -21.89 5.00 -13.27
C GLU A 787 -23.30 4.75 -12.70
N ARG A 788 -23.56 3.52 -12.23
CA ARG A 788 -24.83 3.17 -11.59
C ARG A 788 -25.05 3.97 -10.30
N TRP A 789 -24.01 4.09 -9.46
CA TRP A 789 -24.13 4.86 -8.21
C TRP A 789 -24.34 6.35 -8.47
N ILE A 790 -23.68 6.94 -9.47
CA ILE A 790 -23.91 8.33 -9.91
C ILE A 790 -25.38 8.48 -10.38
N SER A 791 -25.86 7.56 -11.23
CA SER A 791 -27.26 7.56 -11.68
C SER A 791 -28.25 7.48 -10.52
N ARG A 792 -27.96 6.67 -9.49
CA ARG A 792 -28.82 6.53 -8.30
C ARG A 792 -28.75 7.74 -7.37
N ALA A 793 -27.59 8.39 -7.28
CA ALA A 793 -27.42 9.62 -6.48
C ALA A 793 -28.27 10.77 -7.00
N ARG A 794 -28.53 10.83 -8.31
CA ARG A 794 -29.25 11.93 -9.01
C ARG A 794 -28.72 13.32 -8.60
N SER A 795 -27.42 13.40 -8.41
CA SER A 795 -26.72 14.58 -7.93
C SER A 795 -25.27 14.56 -8.41
N SER A 796 -24.72 15.72 -8.76
CA SER A 796 -23.29 15.92 -9.03
C SER A 796 -22.45 16.08 -7.75
N ASP A 797 -23.11 16.18 -6.60
CA ASP A 797 -22.44 16.36 -5.32
C ASP A 797 -21.67 15.09 -4.92
N VAL A 798 -20.37 15.24 -4.67
CA VAL A 798 -19.46 14.14 -4.33
C VAL A 798 -19.91 13.38 -3.08
N ASP A 799 -20.41 14.10 -2.07
CA ASP A 799 -20.85 13.45 -0.82
C ASP A 799 -22.10 12.60 -1.06
N ARG A 800 -22.97 13.00 -1.99
CA ARG A 800 -24.08 12.16 -2.44
C ARG A 800 -23.62 10.89 -3.14
N LEU A 801 -22.64 11.01 -4.04
CA LEU A 801 -22.06 9.83 -4.71
C LEU A 801 -21.47 8.85 -3.69
N VAL A 802 -20.61 9.32 -2.77
CA VAL A 802 -19.94 8.46 -1.78
C VAL A 802 -20.98 7.69 -0.94
N THR A 803 -22.09 8.32 -0.57
CA THR A 803 -23.14 7.67 0.20
C THR A 803 -23.94 6.63 -0.60
N GLU A 804 -23.90 6.70 -1.93
CA GLU A 804 -24.50 5.69 -2.81
C GLU A 804 -23.59 4.51 -3.15
N ILE A 805 -22.31 4.57 -2.80
CA ILE A 805 -21.43 3.40 -2.92
C ILE A 805 -22.02 2.27 -2.08
N ALA A 806 -22.47 1.19 -2.73
CA ALA A 806 -23.15 0.10 -2.05
C ALA A 806 -22.19 -0.86 -1.34
N ILE A 807 -20.95 -0.98 -1.82
CA ILE A 807 -19.94 -1.90 -1.31
C ILE A 807 -19.17 -1.23 -0.17
N PRO A 808 -19.31 -1.68 1.10
CA PRO A 808 -18.65 -1.05 2.24
C PRO A 808 -17.13 -1.01 2.11
N GLU A 809 -16.54 -2.06 1.55
CA GLU A 809 -15.10 -2.12 1.30
C GLU A 809 -14.65 -1.01 0.32
N THR A 810 -15.38 -0.80 -0.77
CA THR A 810 -15.08 0.27 -1.74
C THR A 810 -15.26 1.65 -1.11
N LYS A 811 -16.30 1.82 -0.28
CA LYS A 811 -16.55 3.08 0.43
C LYS A 811 -15.40 3.40 1.41
N ASP A 812 -14.97 2.43 2.19
CA ASP A 812 -13.83 2.53 3.10
C ASP A 812 -12.50 2.75 2.33
N TYR A 813 -12.35 2.09 1.20
CA TYR A 813 -11.22 2.29 0.28
C TYR A 813 -11.13 3.75 -0.20
N VAL A 814 -12.22 4.30 -0.74
CA VAL A 814 -12.28 5.69 -1.17
C VAL A 814 -11.90 6.64 -0.03
N ALA A 815 -12.46 6.41 1.16
CA ALA A 815 -12.16 7.22 2.35
C ALA A 815 -10.67 7.19 2.71
N LYS A 816 -10.06 6.01 2.74
CA LYS A 816 -8.63 5.81 3.07
C LYS A 816 -7.69 6.42 2.03
N VAL A 817 -8.00 6.20 0.74
CA VAL A 817 -7.17 6.77 -0.33
C VAL A 817 -7.26 8.29 -0.36
N MET A 818 -8.46 8.85 -0.18
CA MET A 818 -8.64 10.31 -0.11
C MET A 818 -7.92 10.94 1.08
N ASN A 819 -7.93 10.30 2.26
CA ASN A 819 -7.15 10.74 3.42
C ASN A 819 -5.64 10.73 3.12
N SER A 820 -5.15 9.68 2.46
CA SER A 820 -3.75 9.59 2.02
C SER A 820 -3.42 10.66 0.97
N TYR A 821 -4.30 10.86 -0.02
CA TYR A 821 -4.11 11.85 -1.07
C TYR A 821 -4.04 13.28 -0.50
N ARG A 822 -4.93 13.61 0.45
CA ARG A 822 -4.85 14.88 1.21
C ARG A 822 -3.49 15.05 1.90
N ALA A 823 -2.98 14.00 2.54
CA ALA A 823 -1.68 14.04 3.18
C ALA A 823 -0.55 14.25 2.15
N TYR A 824 -0.57 13.54 1.03
CA TYR A 824 0.41 13.71 -0.04
C TYR A 824 0.38 15.10 -0.68
N LEU A 825 -0.81 15.69 -0.88
CA LEU A 825 -0.95 17.08 -1.34
C LEU A 825 -0.28 18.08 -0.41
N LEU A 826 -0.34 17.83 0.89
CA LEU A 826 0.25 18.68 1.91
C LEU A 826 1.77 18.54 2.00
N LEU A 827 2.26 17.31 1.85
CA LEU A 827 3.66 16.93 2.12
C LEU A 827 4.58 17.05 0.92
N TYR A 828 4.04 16.86 -0.29
CA TYR A 828 4.85 16.76 -1.51
C TYR A 828 4.38 17.74 -2.59
N THR A 829 5.32 18.18 -3.39
CA THR A 829 5.08 18.91 -4.63
C THR A 829 4.53 17.96 -5.70
N GLN A 830 4.17 18.49 -6.87
CA GLN A 830 3.65 17.66 -7.96
C GLN A 830 4.73 16.74 -8.56
N ASP A 831 6.01 17.11 -8.46
CA ASP A 831 7.16 16.26 -8.82
C ASP A 831 7.63 15.35 -7.66
N LEU A 832 6.77 15.16 -6.66
CA LEU A 832 6.99 14.32 -5.48
C LEU A 832 8.21 14.71 -4.63
N LYS A 833 8.73 15.95 -4.77
CA LYS A 833 9.72 16.46 -3.83
C LYS A 833 9.03 16.87 -2.51
N PRO A 834 9.66 16.62 -1.36
CA PRO A 834 9.12 17.11 -0.10
C PRO A 834 9.00 18.64 -0.12
N ARG A 835 7.85 19.15 0.33
CA ARG A 835 7.67 20.59 0.48
C ARG A 835 8.59 21.14 1.58
N THR A 836 9.19 22.30 1.37
CA THR A 836 9.90 23.04 2.43
C THR A 836 8.88 23.45 3.49
N ARG A 837 9.17 23.18 4.76
CA ARG A 837 8.28 23.43 5.91
C ARG A 837 8.66 24.73 6.64
#